data_2ee8f821dc9e193c50b569363a97a819
#
_entry.id   2ee8f821dc9e193c50b569363a97a819
#
_cell.length_a   1.000
_cell.length_b   1.000
_cell.length_c   1.000
_cell.angle_alpha   90.00
_cell.angle_beta   90.00
_cell.angle_gamma   90.00
#
_symmetry.space_group_name_H-M   'P 1'
#
loop_
_entity.id
_entity.type
_entity.pdbx_description
1 polymer ?
#
loop_
_entity_poly.entity_id
_entity_poly.type
_entity_poly.pdbx_seq_one_letter_code
_entity_poly.pdbx_strand_id
1 'polypeptide(L)'
;MRFKGFWYDSLLISLAAVCAAAFTVVTFFIEPKLALAECIAVLAIVALMCFRVLSAKSRYKKFLLQAAKSLDYTDTEVLASLPFPVAVCDGDGYIKWAGESFIRDIAGGELTETSHIDEFSNGVGLQALLSEEKTGVFVGGRYYSVYTLSYESGGEKCCILYYLDYTELKQTELEYHMSRPYVILIKTDNLGDSRTDFRDSERAEMRSSIEAMLDEWSDSYGSTINRINDDRYMIVTERRNVERMTQDRFSVHDSVRNFEYKGRRANVTLSMGVATGEDIITADKLARKALRMALSRGGDQIAIYSEKEKNSYVYIGGKEEAQERPNRVSSRIIGSSLAELIRGSENVVIVGHSYTDFDAVGAAVGLAYAARSMDVPAYVATDTKKTLAEPLIEKLGSEGFSDLFIGGDRAAELLGKKSLLIVVDTHIRSFIEFPELYNQAKRRVIIDPHRLTEPDDGSAEIFHHDPGASSASEMVADMLEYIVPDINIPRPVAEALLAGIMLDTKCFVIRAGVRTFEAAAYLKGKGADLVSVKRLFSNSMDVSRLRNRAVSSAESFDGCAISAIDFDSPDVRVIAAQAADELLNVSGVKASFVMFKSDGAVNISARSFGDINVQLIMEALGGGGHQTMAACRLKDFEMQDARSALRAAIEDYKAKNSK
;
A
#
# COMPACT_ATOMS: atom_id res chain seq x y z
N MET A 1 23.81 -38.74 23.61
CA MET A 1 24.92 -37.78 23.51
C MET A 1 25.53 -37.62 22.09
N ARG A 2 24.93 -38.11 20.99
CA ARG A 2 25.44 -37.98 19.62
C ARG A 2 24.50 -37.27 18.62
N PHE A 3 23.37 -36.76 19.09
CA PHE A 3 22.41 -36.06 18.22
C PHE A 3 22.66 -34.54 18.04
N LYS A 4 23.36 -33.89 18.97
CA LYS A 4 23.77 -32.46 18.81
C LYS A 4 24.72 -32.25 17.62
N GLY A 5 25.51 -33.25 17.20
CA GLY A 5 26.42 -33.15 16.07
C GLY A 5 25.73 -33.12 14.70
N PHE A 6 24.60 -33.80 14.53
CA PHE A 6 23.99 -33.97 13.21
C PHE A 6 23.36 -32.71 12.64
N TRP A 7 22.74 -31.87 13.48
CA TRP A 7 22.13 -30.59 13.07
C TRP A 7 23.19 -29.48 12.94
N TYR A 8 24.19 -29.45 13.81
CA TYR A 8 25.34 -28.55 13.68
C TYR A 8 26.12 -28.82 12.39
N ASP A 9 26.32 -30.07 12.06
CA ASP A 9 27.00 -30.47 10.82
C ASP A 9 26.20 -30.08 9.58
N SER A 10 24.86 -30.20 9.60
CA SER A 10 24.01 -29.79 8.45
C SER A 10 23.99 -28.29 8.25
N LEU A 11 23.98 -27.49 9.31
CA LEU A 11 23.99 -26.03 9.24
C LEU A 11 25.35 -25.48 8.79
N LEU A 12 26.45 -26.02 9.34
CA LEU A 12 27.81 -25.71 8.90
C LEU A 12 28.06 -26.08 7.43
N ILE A 13 27.51 -27.17 6.99
CA ILE A 13 27.64 -27.67 5.63
C ILE A 13 26.78 -26.84 4.66
N SER A 14 25.58 -26.42 5.07
CA SER A 14 24.75 -25.50 4.29
C SER A 14 25.42 -24.13 4.14
N LEU A 15 26.02 -23.61 5.19
CA LEU A 15 26.79 -22.36 5.16
C LEU A 15 28.01 -22.48 4.23
N ALA A 16 28.75 -23.59 4.30
CA ALA A 16 29.88 -23.88 3.43
C ALA A 16 29.48 -23.99 1.93
N ALA A 17 28.31 -24.59 1.65
CA ALA A 17 27.76 -24.67 0.30
C ALA A 17 27.35 -23.29 -0.26
N VAL A 18 26.78 -22.43 0.56
CA VAL A 18 26.46 -21.05 0.19
C VAL A 18 27.74 -20.23 -0.07
N CYS A 19 28.75 -20.38 0.78
CA CYS A 19 30.04 -19.72 0.57
C CYS A 19 30.74 -20.21 -0.71
N ALA A 20 30.69 -21.51 -0.98
CA ALA A 20 31.25 -22.09 -2.22
C ALA A 20 30.50 -21.61 -3.46
N ALA A 21 29.18 -21.50 -3.43
CA ALA A 21 28.38 -20.95 -4.52
C ALA A 21 28.68 -19.46 -4.76
N ALA A 22 28.86 -18.68 -3.71
CA ALA A 22 29.28 -17.28 -3.83
C ALA A 22 30.69 -17.15 -4.44
N PHE A 23 31.62 -18.05 -4.08
CA PHE A 23 32.96 -18.09 -4.64
C PHE A 23 32.94 -18.44 -6.13
N THR A 24 32.11 -19.39 -6.54
CA THR A 24 31.90 -19.79 -7.95
C THR A 24 31.40 -18.62 -8.81
N VAL A 25 30.55 -17.74 -8.25
CA VAL A 25 30.08 -16.53 -8.95
C VAL A 25 31.24 -15.54 -9.18
N VAL A 26 32.13 -15.39 -8.22
CA VAL A 26 33.31 -14.52 -8.36
C VAL A 26 34.29 -15.08 -9.39
N THR A 27 34.53 -16.40 -9.36
CA THR A 27 35.41 -17.10 -10.31
C THR A 27 34.87 -17.07 -11.74
N PHE A 28 33.57 -17.00 -11.93
CA PHE A 28 32.94 -16.87 -13.25
C PHE A 28 33.37 -15.59 -14.00
N PHE A 29 33.58 -14.50 -13.27
CA PHE A 29 34.04 -13.24 -13.87
C PHE A 29 35.55 -13.22 -14.17
N ILE A 30 36.31 -14.17 -13.60
CA ILE A 30 37.79 -14.23 -13.77
C ILE A 30 38.14 -15.31 -14.81
N GLU A 31 37.57 -16.50 -14.69
CA GLU A 31 37.90 -17.64 -15.56
C GLU A 31 36.71 -18.59 -15.73
N PRO A 32 35.87 -18.46 -16.77
CA PRO A 32 34.59 -19.17 -16.92
C PRO A 32 34.72 -20.71 -16.95
N LYS A 33 35.84 -21.24 -17.42
CA LYS A 33 36.07 -22.71 -17.47
C LYS A 33 36.32 -23.31 -16.09
N LEU A 34 36.96 -22.56 -15.19
CA LEU A 34 37.19 -22.97 -13.80
C LEU A 34 35.88 -22.89 -13.01
N ALA A 35 35.11 -21.85 -13.21
CA ALA A 35 33.79 -21.68 -12.58
C ALA A 35 32.81 -22.80 -12.93
N LEU A 36 32.85 -23.33 -14.16
CA LEU A 36 32.03 -24.48 -14.57
C LEU A 36 32.41 -25.75 -13.80
N ALA A 37 33.71 -26.01 -13.61
CA ALA A 37 34.19 -27.16 -12.83
C ALA A 37 33.82 -27.02 -11.35
N GLU A 38 33.92 -25.84 -10.76
CA GLU A 38 33.49 -25.55 -9.38
C GLU A 38 31.98 -25.72 -9.22
N CYS A 39 31.17 -25.23 -10.17
CA CYS A 39 29.72 -25.38 -10.17
C CYS A 39 29.30 -26.88 -10.17
N ILE A 40 29.97 -27.70 -11.01
CA ILE A 40 29.73 -29.15 -11.04
C ILE A 40 30.13 -29.79 -9.71
N ALA A 41 31.22 -29.38 -9.10
CA ALA A 41 31.68 -29.91 -7.80
C ALA A 41 30.71 -29.54 -6.67
N VAL A 42 30.21 -28.29 -6.64
CA VAL A 42 29.20 -27.83 -5.66
C VAL A 42 27.89 -28.59 -5.82
N LEU A 43 27.41 -28.79 -7.06
CA LEU A 43 26.22 -29.59 -7.37
C LEU A 43 26.37 -31.04 -6.93
N ALA A 44 27.53 -31.63 -7.17
CA ALA A 44 27.83 -33.01 -6.75
C ALA A 44 27.85 -33.14 -5.22
N ILE A 45 28.41 -32.17 -4.50
CA ILE A 45 28.41 -32.12 -3.03
C ILE A 45 26.99 -31.98 -2.50
N VAL A 46 26.18 -31.07 -3.05
CA VAL A 46 24.77 -30.87 -2.66
C VAL A 46 23.95 -32.14 -2.93
N ALA A 47 24.13 -32.80 -4.09
CA ALA A 47 23.46 -34.05 -4.43
C ALA A 47 23.86 -35.19 -3.46
N LEU A 48 25.13 -35.29 -3.11
CA LEU A 48 25.65 -36.28 -2.16
C LEU A 48 25.14 -36.06 -0.74
N MET A 49 24.92 -34.79 -0.36
CA MET A 49 24.30 -34.40 0.91
C MET A 49 22.82 -34.72 0.94
N CYS A 50 22.06 -34.35 -0.09
CA CYS A 50 20.67 -34.75 -0.22
C CYS A 50 20.50 -36.27 -0.15
N PHE A 51 21.37 -36.99 -0.86
CA PHE A 51 21.38 -38.47 -0.81
C PHE A 51 21.70 -39.00 0.59
N ARG A 52 22.67 -38.42 1.33
CA ARG A 52 22.96 -38.80 2.72
C ARG A 52 21.80 -38.53 3.66
N VAL A 53 21.15 -37.35 3.57
CA VAL A 53 20.00 -37.01 4.39
C VAL A 53 18.82 -37.93 4.10
N LEU A 54 18.50 -38.17 2.81
CA LEU A 54 17.44 -39.07 2.39
C LEU A 54 17.74 -40.54 2.78
N SER A 55 18.98 -40.98 2.64
CA SER A 55 19.37 -42.32 3.01
C SER A 55 19.46 -42.53 4.53
N ALA A 56 19.80 -41.51 5.30
CA ALA A 56 19.73 -41.53 6.76
C ALA A 56 18.26 -41.58 7.24
N LYS A 57 17.37 -40.76 6.63
CA LYS A 57 15.92 -40.81 6.90
C LYS A 57 15.31 -42.18 6.55
N SER A 58 15.72 -42.76 5.41
CA SER A 58 15.26 -44.08 4.97
C SER A 58 15.79 -45.21 5.87
N ARG A 59 17.06 -45.14 6.31
CA ARG A 59 17.64 -46.13 7.24
C ARG A 59 16.98 -46.05 8.62
N TYR A 60 16.68 -44.85 9.11
CA TYR A 60 15.99 -44.66 10.39
C TYR A 60 14.55 -45.20 10.32
N LYS A 61 13.83 -44.91 9.22
CA LYS A 61 12.49 -45.45 8.96
C LYS A 61 12.52 -46.98 8.86
N LYS A 62 13.53 -47.57 8.17
CA LYS A 62 13.71 -49.03 8.09
C LYS A 62 14.08 -49.63 9.43
N PHE A 63 14.94 -49.00 10.24
CA PHE A 63 15.31 -49.45 11.58
C PHE A 63 14.08 -49.49 12.50
N LEU A 64 13.26 -48.44 12.53
CA LEU A 64 12.03 -48.42 13.32
C LEU A 64 11.01 -49.48 12.83
N LEU A 65 10.86 -49.65 11.50
CA LEU A 65 10.02 -50.71 10.92
C LEU A 65 10.54 -52.11 11.22
N GLN A 66 11.85 -52.32 11.22
CA GLN A 66 12.46 -53.57 11.60
C GLN A 66 12.34 -53.85 13.11
N ALA A 67 12.54 -52.82 13.95
CA ALA A 67 12.31 -52.90 15.37
C ALA A 67 10.83 -53.23 15.69
N ALA A 68 9.89 -52.57 15.00
CA ALA A 68 8.46 -52.84 15.14
C ALA A 68 8.07 -54.28 14.66
N LYS A 69 8.72 -54.79 13.60
CA LYS A 69 8.47 -56.15 13.07
C LYS A 69 9.14 -57.27 13.84
N SER A 70 10.23 -56.99 14.59
CA SER A 70 10.96 -57.99 15.39
C SER A 70 10.49 -58.05 16.85
N LEU A 71 9.54 -57.22 17.22
CA LEU A 71 8.96 -57.22 18.56
C LEU A 71 7.85 -58.28 18.66
N ASP A 72 8.27 -59.49 18.94
CA ASP A 72 7.42 -60.45 19.62
C ASP A 72 7.12 -59.94 21.03
N TYR A 73 5.99 -60.28 21.61
CA TYR A 73 5.37 -59.77 22.85
C TYR A 73 6.28 -59.73 24.10
N THR A 74 7.55 -60.13 24.00
CA THR A 74 8.53 -60.19 25.08
C THR A 74 9.49 -58.98 25.19
N ASP A 75 9.51 -58.04 24.23
CA ASP A 75 10.50 -56.95 24.22
C ASP A 75 9.91 -55.56 24.53
N THR A 76 8.81 -55.50 25.29
CA THR A 76 8.23 -54.23 25.76
C THR A 76 9.19 -53.39 26.61
N GLU A 77 10.18 -54.03 27.27
CA GLU A 77 11.20 -53.31 28.05
C GLU A 77 12.14 -52.45 27.18
N VAL A 78 12.41 -52.85 25.94
CA VAL A 78 13.25 -52.08 25.02
C VAL A 78 12.51 -50.84 24.49
N LEU A 79 11.24 -50.97 24.17
CA LEU A 79 10.41 -49.83 23.77
C LEU A 79 10.17 -48.87 24.94
N ALA A 80 9.99 -49.40 26.16
CA ALA A 80 9.82 -48.61 27.37
C ALA A 80 11.07 -47.77 27.68
N SER A 81 12.26 -48.25 27.30
CA SER A 81 13.54 -47.56 27.55
C SER A 81 13.90 -46.49 26.48
N LEU A 82 13.06 -46.24 25.46
CA LEU A 82 13.33 -45.23 24.46
C LEU A 82 13.38 -43.82 25.10
N PRO A 83 14.41 -43.02 24.74
CA PRO A 83 14.61 -41.71 25.36
C PRO A 83 13.64 -40.64 24.87
N PHE A 84 12.64 -40.99 24.10
CA PHE A 84 11.60 -40.11 23.57
C PHE A 84 10.22 -40.73 23.75
N PRO A 85 9.16 -39.91 23.92
CA PRO A 85 7.81 -40.38 24.12
C PRO A 85 7.29 -41.16 22.91
N VAL A 86 6.78 -42.36 23.15
CA VAL A 86 6.17 -43.24 22.15
C VAL A 86 4.84 -43.78 22.69
N ALA A 87 3.83 -43.78 21.83
CA ALA A 87 2.55 -44.43 22.10
C ALA A 87 2.13 -45.32 20.93
N VAL A 88 1.45 -46.41 21.24
CA VAL A 88 0.83 -47.30 20.27
C VAL A 88 -0.69 -47.21 20.46
N CYS A 89 -1.43 -46.89 19.42
CA CYS A 89 -2.88 -46.85 19.46
C CYS A 89 -3.50 -47.78 18.38
N ASP A 90 -4.75 -48.13 18.59
CA ASP A 90 -5.54 -48.82 17.58
C ASP A 90 -6.00 -47.86 16.45
N GLY A 91 -6.73 -48.40 15.46
CA GLY A 91 -7.22 -47.65 14.32
C GLY A 91 -8.20 -46.54 14.67
N ASP A 92 -8.83 -46.61 15.85
CA ASP A 92 -9.78 -45.62 16.37
C ASP A 92 -9.12 -44.59 17.27
N GLY A 93 -7.83 -44.74 17.63
CA GLY A 93 -7.05 -43.81 18.42
C GLY A 93 -6.93 -44.10 19.91
N TYR A 94 -7.46 -45.21 20.40
CA TYR A 94 -7.30 -45.63 21.80
C TYR A 94 -5.88 -46.13 22.05
N ILE A 95 -5.27 -45.67 23.13
CA ILE A 95 -3.88 -46.02 23.47
C ILE A 95 -3.84 -47.44 24.02
N LYS A 96 -3.14 -48.34 23.33
CA LYS A 96 -2.93 -49.72 23.75
C LYS A 96 -1.65 -49.90 24.56
N TRP A 97 -0.66 -49.07 24.31
CA TRP A 97 0.61 -49.06 25.01
C TRP A 97 1.29 -47.71 24.93
N ALA A 98 2.00 -47.31 25.98
CA ALA A 98 2.82 -46.11 25.98
C ALA A 98 4.10 -46.32 26.78
N GLY A 99 5.21 -45.73 26.29
CA GLY A 99 6.49 -45.72 26.97
C GLY A 99 6.50 -44.81 28.21
N GLU A 100 7.43 -45.07 29.14
CA GLU A 100 7.56 -44.26 30.37
C GLU A 100 7.73 -42.77 30.11
N SER A 101 8.49 -42.42 29.04
CA SER A 101 8.66 -41.03 28.63
C SER A 101 7.35 -40.40 28.15
N PHE A 102 6.45 -41.14 27.48
CA PHE A 102 5.16 -40.63 27.08
C PHE A 102 4.27 -40.36 28.31
N ILE A 103 4.22 -41.31 29.24
CA ILE A 103 3.43 -41.21 30.46
C ILE A 103 3.87 -39.99 31.28
N ARG A 104 5.18 -39.81 31.42
CA ARG A 104 5.75 -38.70 32.19
C ARG A 104 5.64 -37.35 31.52
N ASP A 105 6.02 -37.25 30.21
CA ASP A 105 6.27 -35.97 29.55
C ASP A 105 5.05 -35.48 28.73
N ILE A 106 4.14 -36.38 28.34
CA ILE A 106 2.96 -36.11 27.53
C ILE A 106 1.67 -36.26 28.32
N ALA A 107 1.50 -37.41 29.00
CA ALA A 107 0.26 -37.75 29.73
C ALA A 107 0.21 -37.19 31.16
N GLY A 108 1.31 -36.61 31.69
CA GLY A 108 1.32 -36.03 33.03
C GLY A 108 1.21 -37.02 34.17
N GLY A 109 1.48 -38.33 33.90
CA GLY A 109 1.52 -39.41 34.89
C GLY A 109 0.25 -40.26 34.96
N GLU A 110 -0.83 -39.91 34.30
CA GLU A 110 -2.08 -40.69 34.29
C GLU A 110 -2.47 -41.16 32.90
N LEU A 111 -2.56 -42.50 32.70
CA LEU A 111 -3.15 -43.12 31.53
C LEU A 111 -4.20 -44.15 32.01
N THR A 112 -5.34 -44.13 31.37
CA THR A 112 -6.43 -45.11 31.62
C THR A 112 -6.62 -46.00 30.40
N GLU A 113 -7.25 -47.14 30.56
CA GLU A 113 -7.55 -48.07 29.44
C GLU A 113 -8.43 -47.45 28.35
N THR A 114 -9.08 -46.30 28.66
CA THR A 114 -9.96 -45.54 27.75
C THR A 114 -9.31 -44.26 27.21
N SER A 115 -8.02 -44.03 27.49
CA SER A 115 -7.32 -42.83 27.03
C SER A 115 -7.19 -42.82 25.52
N HIS A 116 -7.56 -41.66 24.92
CA HIS A 116 -7.54 -41.45 23.47
C HIS A 116 -6.43 -40.50 23.09
N ILE A 117 -5.75 -40.74 21.96
CA ILE A 117 -4.59 -39.93 21.53
C ILE A 117 -4.91 -38.46 21.33
N ASP A 118 -6.14 -38.09 20.97
CA ASP A 118 -6.59 -36.72 20.78
C ASP A 118 -6.48 -35.88 22.07
N GLU A 119 -6.56 -36.52 23.25
CA GLU A 119 -6.41 -35.82 24.55
C GLU A 119 -4.96 -35.34 24.74
N PHE A 120 -4.00 -36.01 24.10
CA PHE A 120 -2.55 -35.76 24.24
C PHE A 120 -1.91 -35.12 23.01
N SER A 121 -2.76 -34.67 22.06
CA SER A 121 -2.31 -34.02 20.82
C SER A 121 -2.84 -32.58 20.68
N ASN A 122 -3.32 -31.98 21.77
CA ASN A 122 -3.89 -30.63 21.81
C ASN A 122 -5.01 -30.41 20.78
N GLY A 123 -5.90 -31.42 20.62
CA GLY A 123 -7.03 -31.34 19.69
C GLY A 123 -6.71 -31.68 18.24
N VAL A 124 -5.48 -32.08 17.95
CA VAL A 124 -5.11 -32.61 16.62
C VAL A 124 -5.57 -34.08 16.57
N GLY A 125 -6.64 -34.34 15.81
CA GLY A 125 -7.20 -35.68 15.70
C GLY A 125 -6.27 -36.68 15.04
N LEU A 126 -6.42 -38.00 15.36
CA LEU A 126 -5.62 -39.07 14.80
C LEU A 126 -5.53 -39.04 13.27
N GLN A 127 -6.62 -38.69 12.58
CA GLN A 127 -6.63 -38.59 11.11
C GLN A 127 -5.68 -37.49 10.58
N ALA A 128 -5.58 -36.37 11.26
CA ALA A 128 -4.64 -35.31 10.92
C ALA A 128 -3.18 -35.76 11.18
N LEU A 129 -2.94 -36.49 12.29
CA LEU A 129 -1.65 -37.06 12.61
C LEU A 129 -1.23 -38.12 11.59
N LEU A 130 -2.17 -38.82 10.94
CA LEU A 130 -1.93 -39.84 9.92
C LEU A 130 -1.78 -39.26 8.52
N SER A 131 -2.36 -38.07 8.24
CA SER A 131 -2.36 -37.44 6.90
C SER A 131 -1.02 -36.80 6.55
N GLU A 132 -0.24 -36.39 7.54
CA GLU A 132 1.06 -35.76 7.37
C GLU A 132 2.19 -36.61 7.90
N GLU A 133 3.33 -36.66 7.21
CA GLU A 133 4.52 -37.37 7.69
C GLU A 133 5.05 -36.83 9.03
N LYS A 134 4.70 -35.56 9.35
CA LYS A 134 5.17 -34.83 10.54
C LYS A 134 4.15 -33.77 10.93
N THR A 135 3.61 -33.88 12.12
CA THR A 135 2.67 -32.89 12.69
C THR A 135 3.26 -32.23 13.93
N GLY A 136 3.16 -30.91 14.03
CA GLY A 136 3.59 -30.16 15.21
C GLY A 136 2.51 -30.15 16.28
N VAL A 137 2.85 -30.54 17.51
CA VAL A 137 1.92 -30.56 18.65
C VAL A 137 2.55 -29.82 19.84
N PHE A 138 1.76 -29.04 20.57
CA PHE A 138 2.18 -28.37 21.79
C PHE A 138 1.48 -28.99 23.00
N VAL A 139 2.23 -29.68 23.83
CA VAL A 139 1.71 -30.41 25.00
C VAL A 139 2.68 -30.26 26.18
N GLY A 140 2.15 -30.12 27.39
CA GLY A 140 2.97 -30.04 28.61
C GLY A 140 3.96 -28.87 28.61
N GLY A 141 3.66 -27.76 27.88
CA GLY A 141 4.58 -26.61 27.77
C GLY A 141 5.73 -26.82 26.80
N ARG A 142 5.73 -27.88 25.99
CA ARG A 142 6.77 -28.24 25.03
C ARG A 142 6.21 -28.46 23.62
N TYR A 143 7.04 -28.19 22.62
CA TYR A 143 6.73 -28.42 21.20
C TYR A 143 7.29 -29.77 20.76
N TYR A 144 6.43 -30.65 20.28
CA TYR A 144 6.80 -31.97 19.76
C TYR A 144 6.48 -32.09 18.28
N SER A 145 7.39 -32.67 17.53
CA SER A 145 7.11 -33.21 16.19
C SER A 145 6.63 -34.63 16.33
N VAL A 146 5.37 -34.85 16.03
CA VAL A 146 4.76 -36.18 16.06
C VAL A 146 4.91 -36.82 14.68
N TYR A 147 5.48 -38.01 14.69
CA TYR A 147 5.60 -38.88 13.52
C TYR A 147 4.73 -40.09 13.73
N THR A 148 3.98 -40.47 12.71
CA THR A 148 3.04 -41.58 12.79
C THR A 148 3.40 -42.68 11.80
N LEU A 149 3.41 -43.92 12.28
CA LEU A 149 3.61 -45.11 11.48
C LEU A 149 2.41 -46.04 11.64
N SER A 150 1.70 -46.30 10.55
CA SER A 150 0.60 -47.27 10.54
C SER A 150 1.08 -48.65 10.19
N TYR A 151 0.56 -49.69 10.86
CA TYR A 151 0.81 -51.09 10.57
C TYR A 151 -0.44 -51.92 10.87
N GLU A 152 -0.51 -53.14 10.33
CA GLU A 152 -1.56 -54.10 10.65
C GLU A 152 -1.00 -55.22 11.53
N SER A 153 -1.67 -55.51 12.63
CA SER A 153 -1.34 -56.64 13.52
C SER A 153 -2.62 -57.39 13.85
N GLY A 154 -2.62 -58.74 13.57
CA GLY A 154 -3.77 -59.58 13.85
C GLY A 154 -5.07 -59.24 13.12
N GLY A 155 -5.02 -58.45 12.02
CA GLY A 155 -6.19 -57.97 11.27
C GLY A 155 -6.75 -56.64 11.75
N GLU A 156 -6.15 -56.04 12.79
CA GLU A 156 -6.47 -54.69 13.27
C GLU A 156 -5.45 -53.67 12.79
N LYS A 157 -5.92 -52.48 12.43
CA LYS A 157 -5.03 -51.36 12.13
C LYS A 157 -4.51 -50.75 13.43
N CYS A 158 -3.19 -50.61 13.52
CA CYS A 158 -2.52 -49.98 14.66
C CYS A 158 -1.61 -48.86 14.17
N CYS A 159 -1.35 -47.89 15.04
CA CYS A 159 -0.50 -46.75 14.78
C CYS A 159 0.55 -46.60 15.89
N ILE A 160 1.80 -46.36 15.51
CA ILE A 160 2.86 -45.99 16.43
C ILE A 160 3.08 -44.48 16.25
N LEU A 161 2.96 -43.71 17.34
CA LEU A 161 3.28 -42.31 17.39
C LEU A 161 4.54 -42.11 18.22
N TYR A 162 5.48 -41.36 17.68
CA TYR A 162 6.66 -40.96 18.43
C TYR A 162 6.83 -39.43 18.37
N TYR A 163 7.14 -38.87 19.53
CA TYR A 163 7.21 -37.43 19.78
C TYR A 163 8.68 -37.04 19.89
N LEU A 164 9.13 -36.17 19.01
CA LEU A 164 10.47 -35.59 19.09
C LEU A 164 10.38 -34.18 19.62
N ASP A 165 10.95 -33.94 20.81
CA ASP A 165 11.03 -32.60 21.40
C ASP A 165 11.87 -31.68 20.52
N TYR A 166 11.29 -30.58 20.04
CA TYR A 166 11.97 -29.54 19.30
C TYR A 166 11.74 -28.16 19.92
N THR A 167 11.41 -28.12 21.22
CA THR A 167 11.08 -26.91 21.96
C THR A 167 12.21 -25.88 21.88
N GLU A 168 13.47 -26.27 22.11
CA GLU A 168 14.60 -25.35 21.99
C GLU A 168 14.71 -24.73 20.60
N LEU A 169 14.51 -25.53 19.55
CA LEU A 169 14.54 -25.05 18.16
C LEU A 169 13.40 -24.07 17.91
N LYS A 170 12.19 -24.43 18.35
CA LYS A 170 11.01 -23.57 18.16
C LYS A 170 11.10 -22.27 18.94
N GLN A 171 11.60 -22.33 20.16
CA GLN A 171 11.86 -21.12 20.95
C GLN A 171 12.93 -20.25 20.31
N THR A 172 14.00 -20.84 19.79
CA THR A 172 15.04 -20.09 19.06
C THR A 172 14.50 -19.46 17.78
N GLU A 173 13.67 -20.19 17.04
CA GLU A 173 12.99 -19.66 15.84
C GLU A 173 12.07 -18.48 16.19
N LEU A 174 11.25 -18.62 17.23
CA LEU A 174 10.38 -17.56 17.71
C LEU A 174 11.17 -16.35 18.17
N GLU A 175 12.23 -16.57 18.97
CA GLU A 175 13.11 -15.50 19.44
C GLU A 175 13.81 -14.79 18.27
N TYR A 176 14.30 -15.55 17.29
CA TYR A 176 14.88 -14.99 16.07
C TYR A 176 13.88 -14.10 15.32
N HIS A 177 12.63 -14.55 15.19
CA HIS A 177 11.60 -13.73 14.54
C HIS A 177 11.23 -12.49 15.34
N MET A 178 11.18 -12.60 16.66
CA MET A 178 10.79 -11.50 17.56
C MET A 178 11.92 -10.48 17.78
N SER A 179 13.18 -10.91 17.63
CA SER A 179 14.37 -10.04 17.74
C SER A 179 14.79 -9.41 16.41
N ARG A 180 14.08 -9.67 15.32
CA ARG A 180 14.41 -9.03 14.03
C ARG A 180 14.42 -7.51 14.15
N PRO A 181 15.43 -6.84 13.55
CA PRO A 181 15.54 -5.40 13.65
C PRO A 181 14.43 -4.68 12.88
N TYR A 182 13.90 -3.66 13.51
CA TYR A 182 13.00 -2.68 12.92
C TYR A 182 13.62 -1.30 12.98
N VAL A 183 13.40 -0.51 11.95
CA VAL A 183 13.75 0.91 11.93
C VAL A 183 12.47 1.72 11.86
N ILE A 184 12.34 2.70 12.74
CA ILE A 184 11.28 3.69 12.75
C ILE A 184 11.92 5.05 12.48
N LEU A 185 11.53 5.68 11.39
CA LEU A 185 11.92 7.04 11.07
C LEU A 185 10.76 7.97 11.40
N ILE A 186 11.02 8.98 12.19
CA ILE A 186 10.03 9.95 12.64
C ILE A 186 10.40 11.31 12.07
N LYS A 187 9.42 12.04 11.59
CA LYS A 187 9.53 13.45 11.22
C LYS A 187 8.49 14.26 11.97
N THR A 188 8.93 15.35 12.58
CA THR A 188 8.03 16.35 13.15
C THR A 188 7.54 17.26 12.01
N ASP A 189 6.23 17.31 11.80
CA ASP A 189 5.62 18.15 10.80
C ASP A 189 5.31 19.53 11.40
N ASN A 190 5.44 20.59 10.60
CA ASN A 190 5.06 21.98 10.89
C ASN A 190 5.83 22.69 12.02
N LEU A 191 6.81 22.06 12.67
CA LEU A 191 7.57 22.69 13.77
C LEU A 191 8.43 23.89 13.31
N GLY A 192 8.85 23.88 12.03
CA GLY A 192 9.65 24.94 11.41
C GLY A 192 8.85 25.97 10.63
N ASP A 193 7.51 25.92 10.65
CA ASP A 193 6.69 26.85 9.87
C ASP A 193 6.75 28.27 10.47
N SER A 194 7.28 29.22 9.68
CA SER A 194 7.45 30.63 10.07
C SER A 194 6.15 31.40 10.25
N ARG A 195 5.00 30.81 9.89
CA ARG A 195 3.66 31.40 10.02
C ARG A 195 2.96 31.06 11.34
N THR A 196 3.56 30.21 12.18
CA THR A 196 3.06 30.04 13.53
C THR A 196 3.40 31.28 14.35
N ASP A 197 2.45 31.78 15.17
CA ASP A 197 2.61 32.95 16.07
C ASP A 197 3.70 32.78 17.14
N PHE A 198 4.57 31.76 17.00
CA PHE A 198 5.62 31.41 17.96
C PHE A 198 6.98 31.96 17.53
N ARG A 199 7.71 32.56 18.49
CA ARG A 199 9.08 33.03 18.29
C ARG A 199 10.05 31.84 18.16
N ASP A 200 11.22 32.06 17.59
CA ASP A 200 12.23 31.01 17.42
C ASP A 200 12.65 30.36 18.74
N SER A 201 12.73 31.13 19.83
CA SER A 201 13.00 30.60 21.17
C SER A 201 11.88 29.67 21.69
N GLU A 202 10.62 30.02 21.41
CA GLU A 202 9.47 29.19 21.79
C GLU A 202 9.39 27.90 20.97
N ARG A 203 9.75 27.96 19.68
CA ARG A 203 9.89 26.77 18.84
C ARG A 203 11.00 25.84 19.34
N ALA A 204 12.11 26.38 19.84
CA ALA A 204 13.16 25.59 20.43
C ALA A 204 12.70 24.87 21.72
N GLU A 205 11.93 25.57 22.58
CA GLU A 205 11.33 24.97 23.78
C GLU A 205 10.30 23.89 23.44
N MET A 206 9.43 24.13 22.46
CA MET A 206 8.47 23.13 21.97
C MET A 206 9.18 21.89 21.40
N ARG A 207 10.25 22.08 20.63
CA ARG A 207 11.07 20.98 20.12
C ARG A 207 11.61 20.14 21.27
N SER A 208 12.19 20.76 22.29
CA SER A 208 12.72 20.06 23.46
C SER A 208 11.63 19.28 24.20
N SER A 209 10.42 19.84 24.30
CA SER A 209 9.29 19.14 24.92
C SER A 209 8.84 17.93 24.10
N ILE A 210 8.78 18.04 22.77
CA ILE A 210 8.42 16.94 21.87
C ILE A 210 9.51 15.86 21.90
N GLU A 211 10.78 16.25 21.93
CA GLU A 211 11.92 15.35 22.08
C GLU A 211 11.80 14.53 23.38
N ALA A 212 11.50 15.18 24.50
CA ALA A 212 11.28 14.49 25.77
C ALA A 212 10.09 13.51 25.72
N MET A 213 9.00 13.86 25.05
CA MET A 213 7.86 12.94 24.84
C MET A 213 8.25 11.72 24.00
N LEU A 214 9.04 11.92 22.95
CA LEU A 214 9.54 10.85 22.10
C LEU A 214 10.51 9.92 22.85
N ASP A 215 11.40 10.49 23.67
CA ASP A 215 12.34 9.75 24.50
C ASP A 215 11.59 8.90 25.53
N GLU A 216 10.68 9.48 26.31
CA GLU A 216 9.87 8.77 27.30
C GLU A 216 9.06 7.63 26.67
N TRP A 217 8.43 7.90 25.53
CA TRP A 217 7.69 6.88 24.80
C TRP A 217 8.61 5.75 24.29
N SER A 218 9.74 6.08 23.68
CA SER A 218 10.70 5.10 23.18
C SER A 218 11.25 4.22 24.32
N ASP A 219 11.62 4.83 25.43
CA ASP A 219 12.14 4.14 26.61
C ASP A 219 11.13 3.17 27.22
N SER A 220 9.82 3.50 27.18
CA SER A 220 8.76 2.63 27.69
C SER A 220 8.67 1.29 26.93
N TYR A 221 9.19 1.22 25.71
CA TYR A 221 9.32 0.01 24.89
C TYR A 221 10.74 -0.57 24.90
N GLY A 222 11.66 -0.05 25.71
CA GLY A 222 13.05 -0.49 25.74
C GLY A 222 13.79 -0.21 24.43
N SER A 223 13.46 0.89 23.78
CA SER A 223 14.01 1.31 22.49
C SER A 223 14.75 2.63 22.65
N THR A 224 15.78 2.85 21.84
CA THR A 224 16.57 4.09 21.90
C THR A 224 16.29 4.95 20.68
N ILE A 225 15.99 6.23 20.90
CA ILE A 225 15.80 7.21 19.84
C ILE A 225 17.07 8.01 19.60
N ASN A 226 17.39 8.26 18.34
CA ASN A 226 18.50 9.09 17.91
C ASN A 226 18.01 10.22 17.03
N ARG A 227 18.43 11.44 17.31
CA ARG A 227 18.15 12.59 16.48
C ARG A 227 19.06 12.59 15.25
N ILE A 228 18.48 12.68 14.06
CA ILE A 228 19.23 12.76 12.79
C ILE A 228 19.50 14.23 12.44
N ASN A 229 18.47 15.07 12.56
CA ASN A 229 18.53 16.51 12.32
C ASN A 229 17.42 17.24 13.11
N ASP A 230 17.14 18.50 12.77
CA ASP A 230 16.22 19.36 13.52
C ASP A 230 14.76 18.88 13.54
N ASP A 231 14.34 18.09 12.56
CA ASP A 231 12.96 17.63 12.42
C ASP A 231 12.85 16.10 12.28
N ARG A 232 13.97 15.34 12.37
CA ARG A 232 13.97 13.90 12.13
C ARG A 232 14.68 13.13 13.21
N TYR A 233 14.04 12.01 13.55
CA TYR A 233 14.53 11.06 14.56
C TYR A 233 14.50 9.64 13.99
N MET A 234 15.32 8.77 14.55
CA MET A 234 15.40 7.36 14.19
C MET A 234 15.41 6.51 15.45
N ILE A 235 14.56 5.50 15.46
CA ILE A 235 14.55 4.43 16.45
C ILE A 235 14.97 3.14 15.76
N VAL A 236 15.92 2.42 16.38
CA VAL A 236 16.23 1.04 16.04
C VAL A 236 15.74 0.16 17.17
N THR A 237 14.88 -0.77 16.87
CA THR A 237 14.24 -1.63 17.87
C THR A 237 14.00 -3.03 17.34
N GLU A 238 13.38 -3.89 18.13
CA GLU A 238 13.02 -5.25 17.75
C GLU A 238 11.54 -5.37 17.37
N ARG A 239 11.22 -6.42 16.59
CA ARG A 239 9.85 -6.71 16.19
C ARG A 239 8.87 -6.73 17.35
N ARG A 240 9.24 -7.39 18.47
CA ARG A 240 8.39 -7.48 19.68
C ARG A 240 7.94 -6.11 20.19
N ASN A 241 8.79 -5.12 20.11
CA ASN A 241 8.48 -3.76 20.56
C ASN A 241 7.56 -3.06 19.56
N VAL A 242 7.81 -3.22 18.24
CA VAL A 242 6.94 -2.66 17.20
C VAL A 242 5.54 -3.27 17.26
N GLU A 243 5.40 -4.57 17.56
CA GLU A 243 4.10 -5.19 17.76
C GLU A 243 3.34 -4.57 18.94
N ARG A 244 4.03 -4.29 20.07
CA ARG A 244 3.46 -3.58 21.22
C ARG A 244 3.09 -2.13 20.88
N MET A 245 3.97 -1.40 20.18
CA MET A 245 3.70 -0.04 19.69
C MET A 245 2.50 0.00 18.75
N THR A 246 2.34 -1.03 17.90
CA THR A 246 1.21 -1.15 16.98
C THR A 246 -0.11 -1.42 17.72
N GLN A 247 -0.10 -2.27 18.76
CA GLN A 247 -1.26 -2.51 19.64
C GLN A 247 -1.69 -1.22 20.37
N ASP A 248 -0.74 -0.42 20.81
CA ASP A 248 -0.95 0.90 21.40
C ASP A 248 -1.24 1.99 20.36
N ARG A 249 -1.32 1.63 19.06
CA ARG A 249 -1.54 2.55 17.94
C ARG A 249 -0.54 3.71 17.88
N PHE A 250 0.70 3.49 18.38
CA PHE A 250 1.73 4.52 18.48
C PHE A 250 1.25 5.75 19.25
N SER A 251 0.87 5.60 20.49
CA SER A 251 0.21 6.63 21.33
C SER A 251 0.92 8.00 21.36
N VAL A 252 2.24 8.04 21.19
CA VAL A 252 3.01 9.29 21.09
C VAL A 252 2.53 10.16 19.91
N HIS A 253 2.03 9.58 18.85
CA HIS A 253 1.50 10.29 17.71
C HIS A 253 0.32 11.19 18.11
N ASP A 254 -0.64 10.66 18.86
CA ASP A 254 -1.78 11.43 19.38
C ASP A 254 -1.36 12.40 20.48
N SER A 255 -0.38 12.02 21.32
CA SER A 255 0.15 12.89 22.36
C SER A 255 0.77 14.16 21.78
N VAL A 256 1.60 14.04 20.73
CA VAL A 256 2.20 15.20 20.05
C VAL A 256 1.16 16.01 19.28
N ARG A 257 0.19 15.36 18.63
CA ARG A 257 -0.93 16.03 17.93
C ARG A 257 -1.74 16.92 18.89
N ASN A 258 -1.92 16.51 20.14
CA ASN A 258 -2.68 17.24 21.15
C ASN A 258 -1.79 18.12 22.04
N PHE A 259 -0.51 18.26 21.72
CA PHE A 259 0.42 19.04 22.51
C PHE A 259 0.05 20.51 22.54
N GLU A 260 -0.03 21.06 23.76
CA GLU A 260 -0.28 22.47 24.00
C GLU A 260 0.95 23.14 24.62
N TYR A 261 1.37 24.24 24.04
CA TYR A 261 2.43 25.08 24.59
C TYR A 261 1.84 26.38 25.13
N LYS A 262 2.01 26.63 26.43
CA LYS A 262 1.47 27.83 27.14
C LYS A 262 -0.04 28.03 26.92
N GLY A 263 -0.83 26.94 26.88
CA GLY A 263 -2.29 26.98 26.70
C GLY A 263 -2.74 27.24 25.24
N ARG A 264 -1.83 27.10 24.26
CA ARG A 264 -2.13 27.17 22.82
C ARG A 264 -1.73 25.86 22.14
N ARG A 265 -2.56 25.36 21.24
CA ARG A 265 -2.19 24.19 20.44
C ARG A 265 -0.97 24.49 19.57
N ALA A 266 0.02 23.63 19.66
CA ALA A 266 1.28 23.79 18.92
C ALA A 266 1.12 23.53 17.40
N ASN A 267 0.05 22.84 16.98
CA ASN A 267 -0.21 22.40 15.60
C ASN A 267 0.96 21.61 15.00
N VAL A 268 1.69 20.87 15.83
CA VAL A 268 2.76 19.96 15.43
C VAL A 268 2.20 18.55 15.36
N THR A 269 2.57 17.82 14.32
CA THR A 269 2.20 16.41 14.14
C THR A 269 3.42 15.57 13.86
N LEU A 270 3.27 14.25 13.90
CA LEU A 270 4.32 13.31 13.57
C LEU A 270 3.98 12.51 12.31
N SER A 271 4.94 12.38 11.42
CA SER A 271 4.90 11.41 10.33
C SER A 271 5.93 10.33 10.60
N MET A 272 5.53 9.06 10.53
CA MET A 272 6.42 7.94 10.83
C MET A 272 6.46 6.93 9.69
N GLY A 273 7.65 6.40 9.43
CA GLY A 273 7.87 5.27 8.53
C GLY A 273 8.48 4.11 9.29
N VAL A 274 7.81 2.96 9.30
CA VAL A 274 8.19 1.77 10.06
C VAL A 274 8.48 0.63 9.10
N ALA A 275 9.63 -0.01 9.23
CA ALA A 275 9.97 -1.15 8.39
C ALA A 275 10.97 -2.09 9.07
N THR A 276 10.97 -3.33 8.60
CA THR A 276 11.99 -4.34 8.88
C THR A 276 12.65 -4.79 7.58
N GLY A 277 13.78 -5.46 7.69
CA GLY A 277 14.52 -6.04 6.57
C GLY A 277 15.36 -7.23 7.03
N GLU A 278 16.12 -7.79 6.11
CA GLU A 278 17.08 -8.85 6.44
C GLU A 278 18.20 -8.30 7.33
N ASP A 279 18.53 -7.02 7.17
CA ASP A 279 19.49 -6.27 7.97
C ASP A 279 18.98 -4.84 8.25
N ILE A 280 19.70 -4.11 9.11
CA ILE A 280 19.37 -2.73 9.50
C ILE A 280 19.42 -1.77 8.30
N ILE A 281 20.32 -1.99 7.34
CA ILE A 281 20.48 -1.13 6.14
C ILE A 281 19.25 -1.26 5.25
N THR A 282 18.78 -2.48 5.05
CA THR A 282 17.56 -2.76 4.29
C THR A 282 16.33 -2.22 5.01
N ALA A 283 16.26 -2.40 6.34
CA ALA A 283 15.19 -1.85 7.17
C ALA A 283 15.15 -0.30 7.09
N ASP A 284 16.30 0.40 7.16
CA ASP A 284 16.36 1.86 7.00
C ASP A 284 15.89 2.32 5.62
N LYS A 285 16.31 1.65 4.54
CA LYS A 285 15.85 1.97 3.18
C LYS A 285 14.32 1.83 3.05
N LEU A 286 13.75 0.77 3.61
CA LEU A 286 12.32 0.53 3.58
C LEU A 286 11.56 1.51 4.50
N ALA A 287 12.10 1.85 5.68
CA ALA A 287 11.54 2.85 6.57
C ALA A 287 11.52 4.25 5.93
N ARG A 288 12.56 4.61 5.16
CA ARG A 288 12.57 5.85 4.37
C ARG A 288 11.48 5.87 3.30
N LYS A 289 11.24 4.73 2.63
CA LYS A 289 10.12 4.60 1.68
C LYS A 289 8.79 4.73 2.41
N ALA A 290 8.61 4.06 3.54
CA ALA A 290 7.41 4.15 4.36
C ALA A 290 7.16 5.59 4.86
N LEU A 291 8.20 6.29 5.33
CA LEU A 291 8.06 7.69 5.74
C LEU A 291 7.65 8.60 4.56
N ARG A 292 8.22 8.39 3.38
CA ARG A 292 7.77 9.12 2.17
C ARG A 292 6.29 8.84 1.88
N MET A 293 5.85 7.58 2.02
CA MET A 293 4.44 7.23 1.86
C MET A 293 3.54 7.95 2.88
N ALA A 294 3.94 8.02 4.16
CA ALA A 294 3.20 8.78 5.16
C ALA A 294 3.13 10.27 4.81
N LEU A 295 4.27 10.88 4.42
CA LEU A 295 4.35 12.29 4.04
C LEU A 295 3.56 12.62 2.79
N SER A 296 3.58 11.74 1.78
CA SER A 296 2.86 11.92 0.52
C SER A 296 1.35 11.85 0.65
N ARG A 297 0.86 11.27 1.75
CA ARG A 297 -0.58 11.21 2.09
C ARG A 297 -1.03 12.38 2.99
N GLY A 298 -0.21 13.42 3.10
CA GLY A 298 -0.50 14.61 3.89
C GLY A 298 0.21 14.67 5.24
N GLY A 299 0.99 13.66 5.61
CA GLY A 299 1.63 13.58 6.94
C GLY A 299 0.65 13.21 8.06
N ASP A 300 1.05 13.45 9.32
CA ASP A 300 0.23 13.16 10.50
C ASP A 300 -0.23 11.70 10.58
N GLN A 301 0.63 10.76 10.18
CA GLN A 301 0.31 9.33 10.13
C GLN A 301 1.55 8.45 10.18
N ILE A 302 1.33 7.18 10.48
CA ILE A 302 2.34 6.13 10.52
C ILE A 302 2.11 5.22 9.30
N ALA A 303 3.14 4.99 8.50
CA ALA A 303 3.15 3.99 7.43
C ALA A 303 4.06 2.83 7.84
N ILE A 304 3.51 1.64 7.94
CA ILE A 304 4.22 0.41 8.28
C ILE A 304 4.36 -0.43 7.01
N TYR A 305 5.58 -0.73 6.59
CA TYR A 305 5.85 -1.60 5.45
C TYR A 305 5.40 -3.04 5.75
N SER A 306 4.58 -3.62 4.87
CA SER A 306 4.09 -4.98 5.02
C SER A 306 5.11 -5.99 4.51
N GLU A 307 5.52 -6.94 5.36
CA GLU A 307 6.37 -8.07 4.95
C GLU A 307 5.61 -9.10 4.09
N LYS A 308 4.28 -9.19 4.24
CA LYS A 308 3.45 -10.20 3.56
C LYS A 308 3.18 -9.87 2.10
N GLU A 309 3.05 -8.60 1.80
CA GLU A 309 2.76 -8.10 0.45
C GLU A 309 3.82 -7.08 0.06
N LYS A 310 4.63 -7.41 -0.95
CA LYS A 310 5.67 -6.49 -1.44
C LYS A 310 5.06 -5.15 -1.85
N ASN A 311 5.68 -4.04 -1.38
CA ASN A 311 5.25 -2.66 -1.61
C ASN A 311 3.87 -2.30 -1.04
N SER A 312 3.30 -3.08 -0.15
CA SER A 312 2.09 -2.74 0.60
C SER A 312 2.43 -2.06 1.92
N TYR A 313 1.56 -1.16 2.37
CA TYR A 313 1.73 -0.40 3.60
C TYR A 313 0.44 -0.43 4.43
N VAL A 314 0.59 -0.63 5.73
CA VAL A 314 -0.49 -0.44 6.70
C VAL A 314 -0.37 0.97 7.26
N TYR A 315 -1.47 1.72 7.28
CA TYR A 315 -1.49 3.09 7.79
C TYR A 315 -2.24 3.18 9.11
N ILE A 316 -1.68 3.97 10.05
CA ILE A 316 -2.30 4.29 11.34
C ILE A 316 -2.30 5.81 11.49
N GLY A 317 -3.42 6.40 11.90
CA GLY A 317 -3.61 7.85 12.00
C GLY A 317 -3.91 8.48 10.64
N GLY A 318 -3.67 9.77 10.52
CA GLY A 318 -3.98 10.58 9.36
C GLY A 318 -5.32 11.29 9.49
N LYS A 319 -5.35 12.59 9.15
CA LYS A 319 -6.58 13.33 8.89
C LYS A 319 -6.98 13.10 7.45
N GLU A 320 -8.27 13.12 7.21
CA GLU A 320 -8.85 12.91 5.88
C GLU A 320 -8.53 14.03 4.90
N GLU A 321 -8.20 15.22 5.41
CA GLU A 321 -7.75 16.36 4.62
C GLU A 321 -6.22 16.51 4.74
N ALA A 322 -5.53 16.45 3.61
CA ALA A 322 -4.13 16.85 3.53
C ALA A 322 -4.03 18.31 3.99
N GLN A 323 -3.24 18.59 5.03
CA GLN A 323 -3.03 19.97 5.47
C GLN A 323 -2.36 20.75 4.34
N GLU A 324 -2.96 21.86 4.00
CA GLU A 324 -2.40 22.80 3.05
C GLU A 324 -1.02 23.27 3.53
N ARG A 325 0.01 22.84 2.83
CA ARG A 325 1.38 23.31 3.09
C ARG A 325 1.65 24.46 2.13
N PRO A 326 1.90 25.67 2.62
CA PRO A 326 2.36 26.75 1.75
C PRO A 326 3.80 26.45 1.33
N ASN A 327 3.96 26.02 0.10
CA ASN A 327 5.26 25.58 -0.39
C ASN A 327 5.79 26.46 -1.55
N ARG A 328 5.66 27.80 -1.43
CA ARG A 328 6.21 28.75 -2.42
C ARG A 328 7.72 28.53 -2.67
N VAL A 329 8.45 28.05 -1.65
CA VAL A 329 9.87 27.71 -1.80
C VAL A 329 10.03 26.49 -2.70
N SER A 330 9.19 25.47 -2.55
CA SER A 330 9.21 24.28 -3.40
C SER A 330 8.80 24.62 -4.83
N SER A 331 7.70 25.36 -5.02
CA SER A 331 7.24 25.78 -6.35
C SER A 331 8.30 26.59 -7.09
N ARG A 332 9.06 27.44 -6.37
CA ARG A 332 10.20 28.19 -6.92
C ARG A 332 11.34 27.28 -7.35
N ILE A 333 11.77 26.35 -6.48
CA ILE A 333 12.87 25.41 -6.77
C ILE A 333 12.51 24.52 -7.95
N ILE A 334 11.32 23.92 -7.90
CA ILE A 334 10.84 23.01 -8.95
C ILE A 334 10.62 23.78 -10.26
N GLY A 335 9.99 24.96 -10.22
CA GLY A 335 9.79 25.78 -11.42
C GLY A 335 11.10 26.18 -12.09
N SER A 336 12.09 26.61 -11.30
CA SER A 336 13.42 26.95 -11.84
C SER A 336 14.15 25.72 -12.42
N SER A 337 14.09 24.57 -11.75
CA SER A 337 14.68 23.32 -12.26
C SER A 337 13.99 22.85 -13.53
N LEU A 338 12.65 22.94 -13.58
CA LEU A 338 11.86 22.59 -14.76
C LEU A 338 12.20 23.54 -15.94
N ALA A 339 12.39 24.83 -15.69
CA ALA A 339 12.86 25.77 -16.72
C ALA A 339 14.20 25.37 -17.32
N GLU A 340 15.15 24.91 -16.52
CA GLU A 340 16.44 24.40 -17.03
C GLU A 340 16.27 23.14 -17.88
N LEU A 341 15.42 22.21 -17.45
CA LEU A 341 15.14 20.99 -18.20
C LEU A 341 14.47 21.30 -19.55
N ILE A 342 13.51 22.23 -19.58
CA ILE A 342 12.83 22.67 -20.81
C ILE A 342 13.84 23.32 -21.76
N ARG A 343 14.66 24.29 -21.31
CA ARG A 343 15.70 24.94 -22.16
C ARG A 343 16.72 23.96 -22.71
N GLY A 344 17.04 22.92 -21.96
CA GLY A 344 17.96 21.85 -22.37
C GLY A 344 17.36 20.80 -23.29
N SER A 345 16.10 20.96 -23.70
CA SER A 345 15.36 19.96 -24.50
C SER A 345 15.14 20.46 -25.93
N GLU A 346 15.13 19.52 -26.90
CA GLU A 346 14.80 19.81 -28.30
C GLU A 346 13.30 20.06 -28.51
N ASN A 347 12.47 19.40 -27.72
CA ASN A 347 11.03 19.60 -27.64
C ASN A 347 10.51 19.04 -26.30
N VAL A 348 9.27 19.42 -25.99
CA VAL A 348 8.54 18.95 -24.80
C VAL A 348 7.25 18.27 -25.25
N VAL A 349 7.02 17.06 -24.78
CA VAL A 349 5.75 16.35 -24.93
C VAL A 349 5.10 16.22 -23.55
N ILE A 350 3.83 16.62 -23.43
CA ILE A 350 3.10 16.59 -22.18
C ILE A 350 1.94 15.64 -22.34
N VAL A 351 1.73 14.75 -21.37
CA VAL A 351 0.69 13.73 -21.39
C VAL A 351 0.00 13.66 -20.03
N GLY A 352 -1.32 13.49 -20.03
CA GLY A 352 -2.14 13.29 -18.83
C GLY A 352 -2.47 11.83 -18.59
N HIS A 353 -3.49 11.61 -17.74
CA HIS A 353 -4.08 10.29 -17.50
C HIS A 353 -5.04 9.88 -18.63
N SER A 354 -5.34 8.57 -18.73
CA SER A 354 -6.37 8.04 -19.63
C SER A 354 -7.71 8.72 -19.37
N TYR A 355 -8.45 9.05 -20.44
CA TYR A 355 -9.66 9.88 -20.36
C TYR A 355 -9.38 11.27 -19.76
N THR A 356 -8.35 11.92 -20.30
CA THR A 356 -7.86 13.24 -19.89
C THR A 356 -9.01 14.23 -19.67
N ASP A 357 -9.02 14.86 -18.51
CA ASP A 357 -10.04 15.81 -18.10
C ASP A 357 -9.57 17.28 -18.17
N PHE A 358 -10.35 18.21 -17.62
CA PHE A 358 -9.99 19.63 -17.66
C PHE A 358 -8.76 19.96 -16.83
N ASP A 359 -8.45 19.18 -15.77
CA ASP A 359 -7.27 19.46 -14.96
C ASP A 359 -5.99 19.02 -15.67
N ALA A 360 -5.96 17.79 -16.17
CA ALA A 360 -4.83 17.31 -16.94
C ALA A 360 -4.57 18.15 -18.20
N VAL A 361 -5.64 18.54 -18.95
CA VAL A 361 -5.52 19.40 -20.14
C VAL A 361 -5.07 20.82 -19.75
N GLY A 362 -5.65 21.42 -18.70
CA GLY A 362 -5.29 22.75 -18.23
C GLY A 362 -3.82 22.84 -17.81
N ALA A 363 -3.37 21.88 -16.99
CA ALA A 363 -1.97 21.76 -16.59
C ALA A 363 -1.03 21.60 -17.78
N ALA A 364 -1.39 20.69 -18.72
CA ALA A 364 -0.59 20.43 -19.91
C ALA A 364 -0.48 21.67 -20.82
N VAL A 365 -1.57 22.37 -21.05
CA VAL A 365 -1.60 23.60 -21.86
C VAL A 365 -0.79 24.73 -21.21
N GLY A 366 -0.88 24.89 -19.88
CA GLY A 366 -0.06 25.86 -19.13
C GLY A 366 1.43 25.61 -19.31
N LEU A 367 1.87 24.36 -19.18
CA LEU A 367 3.28 23.97 -19.36
C LEU A 367 3.74 24.07 -20.82
N ALA A 368 2.90 23.67 -21.77
CA ALA A 368 3.21 23.78 -23.20
C ALA A 368 3.38 25.25 -23.61
N TYR A 369 2.51 26.12 -23.09
CA TYR A 369 2.65 27.56 -23.33
C TYR A 369 3.93 28.13 -22.72
N ALA A 370 4.26 27.74 -21.49
CA ALA A 370 5.51 28.16 -20.85
C ALA A 370 6.74 27.71 -21.65
N ALA A 371 6.77 26.46 -22.14
CA ALA A 371 7.87 25.97 -22.97
C ALA A 371 7.97 26.73 -24.31
N ARG A 372 6.85 26.98 -24.99
CA ARG A 372 6.81 27.78 -26.23
C ARG A 372 7.25 29.23 -26.02
N SER A 373 6.94 29.81 -24.85
CA SER A 373 7.43 31.16 -24.46
C SER A 373 8.95 31.22 -24.26
N MET A 374 9.62 30.09 -24.20
CA MET A 374 11.07 29.91 -24.12
C MET A 374 11.67 29.45 -25.47
N ASP A 375 10.92 29.59 -26.56
CA ASP A 375 11.28 29.13 -27.91
C ASP A 375 11.54 27.63 -28.02
N VAL A 376 10.98 26.81 -27.12
CA VAL A 376 11.06 25.35 -27.15
C VAL A 376 9.74 24.79 -27.69
N PRO A 377 9.75 24.00 -28.79
CA PRO A 377 8.54 23.37 -29.32
C PRO A 377 7.90 22.46 -28.26
N ALA A 378 6.59 22.62 -28.03
CA ALA A 378 5.88 21.86 -27.02
C ALA A 378 4.51 21.43 -27.52
N TYR A 379 4.11 20.22 -27.14
CA TYR A 379 2.88 19.56 -27.60
C TYR A 379 2.18 18.84 -26.45
N VAL A 380 0.87 18.79 -26.49
CA VAL A 380 0.02 18.02 -25.60
C VAL A 380 -0.45 16.77 -26.31
N ALA A 381 -0.02 15.62 -25.84
CA ALA A 381 -0.42 14.33 -26.39
C ALA A 381 -1.74 13.90 -25.75
N THR A 382 -2.82 13.81 -26.55
CA THR A 382 -4.14 13.35 -26.08
C THR A 382 -4.96 12.76 -27.24
N ASP A 383 -5.80 11.78 -26.90
CA ASP A 383 -6.81 11.23 -27.83
C ASP A 383 -8.08 12.07 -27.75
N THR A 384 -8.23 13.00 -28.67
CA THR A 384 -9.38 13.92 -28.72
C THR A 384 -10.74 13.21 -28.84
N LYS A 385 -10.78 11.91 -29.15
CA LYS A 385 -12.02 11.13 -29.19
C LYS A 385 -12.40 10.49 -27.86
N LYS A 386 -11.45 10.39 -26.94
CA LYS A 386 -11.64 9.76 -25.62
C LYS A 386 -11.56 10.75 -24.46
N THR A 387 -11.07 11.94 -24.71
CA THR A 387 -10.93 12.98 -23.67
C THR A 387 -12.29 13.40 -23.10
N LEU A 388 -12.32 13.68 -21.81
CA LEU A 388 -13.47 14.32 -21.14
C LEU A 388 -13.40 15.85 -21.23
N ALA A 389 -12.31 16.39 -21.78
CA ALA A 389 -12.07 17.82 -21.93
C ALA A 389 -12.34 18.33 -23.36
N GLU A 390 -13.13 17.63 -24.17
CA GLU A 390 -13.46 18.03 -25.54
C GLU A 390 -13.90 19.49 -25.66
N PRO A 391 -14.83 20.04 -24.81
CA PRO A 391 -15.26 21.44 -24.92
C PRO A 391 -14.12 22.43 -24.70
N LEU A 392 -13.13 22.09 -23.86
CA LEU A 392 -11.96 22.94 -23.60
C LEU A 392 -10.99 22.90 -24.79
N ILE A 393 -10.76 21.72 -25.38
CA ILE A 393 -9.89 21.55 -26.55
C ILE A 393 -10.47 22.26 -27.77
N GLU A 394 -11.77 22.12 -28.02
CA GLU A 394 -12.46 22.84 -29.11
C GLU A 394 -12.35 24.36 -28.96
N LYS A 395 -12.58 24.85 -27.75
CA LYS A 395 -12.42 26.28 -27.45
C LYS A 395 -11.01 26.75 -27.72
N LEU A 396 -9.98 26.05 -27.18
CA LEU A 396 -8.58 26.39 -27.41
C LEU A 396 -8.23 26.33 -28.91
N GLY A 397 -8.74 25.35 -29.64
CA GLY A 397 -8.58 25.24 -31.08
C GLY A 397 -9.16 26.46 -31.83
N SER A 398 -10.35 26.92 -31.45
CA SER A 398 -10.99 28.11 -32.04
C SER A 398 -10.25 29.42 -31.73
N GLU A 399 -9.45 29.45 -30.66
CA GLU A 399 -8.65 30.58 -30.23
C GLU A 399 -7.17 30.50 -30.69
N GLY A 400 -6.85 29.61 -31.64
CA GLY A 400 -5.54 29.52 -32.30
C GLY A 400 -4.53 28.57 -31.67
N PHE A 401 -4.96 27.69 -30.77
CA PHE A 401 -4.11 26.71 -30.09
C PHE A 401 -4.29 25.26 -30.59
N SER A 402 -4.89 25.06 -31.77
CA SER A 402 -5.12 23.74 -32.32
C SER A 402 -3.85 22.94 -32.57
N ASP A 403 -2.75 23.59 -32.87
CA ASP A 403 -1.42 23.01 -33.12
C ASP A 403 -0.72 22.50 -31.85
N LEU A 404 -1.26 22.78 -30.67
CA LEU A 404 -0.78 22.22 -29.42
C LEU A 404 -1.08 20.73 -29.27
N PHE A 405 -2.22 20.27 -29.80
CA PHE A 405 -2.74 18.94 -29.55
C PHE A 405 -2.29 17.95 -30.63
N ILE A 406 -1.70 16.83 -30.20
CA ILE A 406 -1.23 15.77 -31.09
C ILE A 406 -1.68 14.41 -30.57
N GLY A 407 -1.85 13.44 -31.46
CA GLY A 407 -2.12 12.05 -31.08
C GLY A 407 -0.86 11.31 -30.61
N GLY A 408 -1.07 10.16 -29.95
CA GLY A 408 0.01 9.34 -29.39
C GLY A 408 1.09 8.94 -30.41
N ASP A 409 0.70 8.52 -31.61
CA ASP A 409 1.65 8.15 -32.67
C ASP A 409 2.59 9.30 -33.03
N ARG A 410 2.03 10.49 -33.19
CA ARG A 410 2.84 11.69 -33.49
C ARG A 410 3.72 12.10 -32.30
N ALA A 411 3.24 11.93 -31.09
CA ALA A 411 4.02 12.16 -29.87
C ALA A 411 5.21 11.19 -29.80
N ALA A 412 5.00 9.92 -30.11
CA ALA A 412 6.09 8.91 -30.15
C ALA A 412 7.16 9.23 -31.20
N GLU A 413 6.77 9.71 -32.39
CA GLU A 413 7.73 10.16 -33.41
C GLU A 413 8.59 11.36 -32.94
N LEU A 414 8.03 12.26 -32.15
CA LEU A 414 8.71 13.45 -31.65
C LEU A 414 9.66 13.17 -30.48
N LEU A 415 9.42 12.06 -29.74
CA LEU A 415 10.22 11.71 -28.57
C LEU A 415 11.61 11.16 -28.95
N GLY A 416 12.59 12.06 -29.06
CA GLY A 416 14.01 11.76 -29.25
C GLY A 416 14.81 11.64 -27.93
N LYS A 417 16.13 11.49 -28.07
CA LYS A 417 17.02 11.35 -26.89
C LYS A 417 17.10 12.61 -26.02
N LYS A 418 16.85 13.77 -26.59
CA LYS A 418 16.87 15.08 -25.90
C LYS A 418 15.48 15.67 -25.70
N SER A 419 14.43 14.91 -26.00
CA SER A 419 13.07 15.33 -25.71
C SER A 419 12.77 15.18 -24.23
N LEU A 420 11.93 16.07 -23.68
CA LEU A 420 11.41 16.00 -22.34
C LEU A 420 9.95 15.53 -22.37
N LEU A 421 9.66 14.46 -21.65
CA LEU A 421 8.28 14.05 -21.37
C LEU A 421 7.86 14.61 -20.02
N ILE A 422 6.72 15.30 -19.98
CA ILE A 422 6.10 15.75 -18.74
C ILE A 422 4.77 15.00 -18.60
N VAL A 423 4.63 14.27 -17.50
CA VAL A 423 3.37 13.62 -17.12
C VAL A 423 2.67 14.50 -16.10
N VAL A 424 1.41 14.81 -16.35
CA VAL A 424 0.60 15.66 -15.45
C VAL A 424 -0.61 14.88 -14.95
N ASP A 425 -1.02 15.17 -13.73
CA ASP A 425 -2.23 14.70 -13.09
C ASP A 425 -2.31 13.18 -12.91
N THR A 426 -1.18 12.51 -12.99
CA THR A 426 -1.02 11.10 -12.60
C THR A 426 0.43 10.73 -12.40
N HIS A 427 0.71 9.86 -11.44
CA HIS A 427 2.02 9.21 -11.25
C HIS A 427 1.98 7.72 -11.57
N ILE A 428 0.79 7.16 -11.78
CA ILE A 428 0.58 5.73 -12.00
C ILE A 428 0.77 5.43 -13.49
N ARG A 429 1.80 4.64 -13.82
CA ARG A 429 2.15 4.34 -15.22
C ARG A 429 1.03 3.74 -16.05
N SER A 430 0.21 2.85 -15.46
CA SER A 430 -0.92 2.22 -16.14
C SER A 430 -2.09 3.18 -16.40
N PHE A 431 -2.10 4.33 -15.76
CA PHE A 431 -3.12 5.37 -15.95
C PHE A 431 -2.71 6.45 -16.93
N ILE A 432 -1.43 6.52 -17.32
CA ILE A 432 -0.98 7.44 -18.37
C ILE A 432 -1.71 7.12 -19.67
N GLU A 433 -2.18 8.15 -20.40
CA GLU A 433 -2.98 7.98 -21.61
C GLU A 433 -2.25 7.20 -22.71
N PHE A 434 -0.94 7.43 -22.85
CA PHE A 434 -0.04 6.70 -23.76
C PHE A 434 1.16 6.15 -22.97
N PRO A 435 1.04 4.96 -22.31
CA PRO A 435 2.09 4.41 -21.47
C PRO A 435 3.40 4.13 -22.22
N GLU A 436 3.32 3.91 -23.54
CA GLU A 436 4.47 3.70 -24.41
C GLU A 436 5.39 4.94 -24.47
N LEU A 437 4.84 6.16 -24.42
CA LEU A 437 5.64 7.39 -24.37
C LEU A 437 6.49 7.44 -23.11
N TYR A 438 5.95 7.01 -21.97
CA TYR A 438 6.69 6.94 -20.72
C TYR A 438 7.88 5.98 -20.81
N ASN A 439 7.69 4.82 -21.44
CA ASN A 439 8.76 3.82 -21.60
C ASN A 439 9.84 4.28 -22.58
N GLN A 440 9.45 5.00 -23.64
CA GLN A 440 10.36 5.53 -24.66
C GLN A 440 11.18 6.72 -24.17
N ALA A 441 10.58 7.64 -23.41
CA ALA A 441 11.21 8.86 -22.94
C ALA A 441 12.41 8.55 -22.04
N LYS A 442 13.54 9.26 -22.28
CA LYS A 442 14.73 9.16 -21.42
C LYS A 442 14.72 10.19 -20.30
N ARG A 443 14.14 11.35 -20.56
CA ARG A 443 14.03 12.46 -19.62
C ARG A 443 12.55 12.64 -19.28
N ARG A 444 12.22 12.55 -18.01
CA ARG A 444 10.84 12.53 -17.52
C ARG A 444 10.66 13.46 -16.35
N VAL A 445 9.52 14.11 -16.32
CA VAL A 445 9.04 14.92 -15.20
C VAL A 445 7.62 14.44 -14.87
N ILE A 446 7.28 14.35 -13.60
CA ILE A 446 5.93 14.01 -13.13
C ILE A 446 5.46 15.15 -12.23
N ILE A 447 4.23 15.65 -12.46
CA ILE A 447 3.56 16.68 -11.66
C ILE A 447 2.17 16.15 -11.31
N ASP A 448 1.94 15.81 -10.04
CA ASP A 448 0.71 15.12 -9.63
C ASP A 448 0.24 15.51 -8.23
N PRO A 449 -1.03 15.96 -8.06
CA PRO A 449 -1.63 16.27 -6.77
C PRO A 449 -2.22 15.04 -6.05
N HIS A 450 -2.33 13.89 -6.71
CA HIS A 450 -2.99 12.71 -6.15
C HIS A 450 -2.16 12.06 -5.03
N ARG A 451 -2.83 11.40 -4.09
CA ARG A 451 -2.14 10.63 -3.05
C ARG A 451 -1.30 9.51 -3.64
N LEU A 452 -0.07 9.38 -3.16
CA LEU A 452 0.85 8.35 -3.65
C LEU A 452 0.30 6.95 -3.33
N THR A 453 0.14 6.15 -4.37
CA THR A 453 -0.27 4.74 -4.25
C THR A 453 0.92 3.81 -4.44
N GLU A 454 1.89 4.23 -5.27
CA GLU A 454 3.13 3.51 -5.51
C GLU A 454 4.32 4.43 -5.20
N PRO A 455 5.40 3.91 -4.60
CA PRO A 455 6.59 4.71 -4.36
C PRO A 455 7.25 5.10 -5.69
N ASP A 456 7.77 6.34 -5.76
CA ASP A 456 8.62 6.78 -6.88
C ASP A 456 9.81 5.81 -7.04
N ASP A 457 9.99 5.31 -8.25
CA ASP A 457 11.09 4.40 -8.60
C ASP A 457 12.41 5.14 -8.93
N GLY A 458 12.41 6.47 -8.83
CA GLY A 458 13.56 7.32 -9.14
C GLY A 458 13.83 7.45 -10.64
N SER A 459 12.87 7.11 -11.51
CA SER A 459 13.04 7.20 -12.96
C SER A 459 12.79 8.58 -13.55
N ALA A 460 12.15 9.49 -12.80
CA ALA A 460 11.89 10.87 -13.20
C ALA A 460 13.00 11.80 -12.70
N GLU A 461 13.43 12.76 -13.55
CA GLU A 461 14.38 13.82 -13.15
C GLU A 461 13.76 14.77 -12.13
N ILE A 462 12.47 15.04 -12.27
CA ILE A 462 11.66 15.77 -11.29
C ILE A 462 10.39 14.96 -11.02
N PHE A 463 10.16 14.64 -9.77
CA PHE A 463 8.92 14.07 -9.27
C PHE A 463 8.29 15.10 -8.31
N HIS A 464 7.42 15.96 -8.86
CA HIS A 464 6.70 16.97 -8.09
C HIS A 464 5.32 16.45 -7.70
N HIS A 465 5.23 16.01 -6.46
CA HIS A 465 4.04 15.43 -5.88
C HIS A 465 3.60 16.28 -4.67
N ASP A 466 2.40 16.84 -4.71
CA ASP A 466 1.84 17.67 -3.63
C ASP A 466 0.35 17.36 -3.40
N PRO A 467 0.03 16.40 -2.49
CA PRO A 467 -1.36 16.04 -2.19
C PRO A 467 -2.13 17.15 -1.44
N GLY A 468 -1.47 18.21 -1.03
CA GLY A 468 -2.09 19.41 -0.47
C GLY A 468 -2.57 20.41 -1.53
N ALA A 469 -2.15 20.24 -2.79
CA ALA A 469 -2.70 21.02 -3.91
C ALA A 469 -4.09 20.50 -4.27
N SER A 470 -4.96 21.41 -4.73
CA SER A 470 -6.31 21.04 -5.16
C SER A 470 -6.31 20.30 -6.50
N SER A 471 -5.36 20.62 -7.37
CA SER A 471 -5.30 20.16 -8.76
C SER A 471 -3.90 20.29 -9.36
N ALA A 472 -3.60 19.58 -10.45
CA ALA A 472 -2.36 19.73 -11.21
C ALA A 472 -2.28 21.13 -11.85
N SER A 473 -3.40 21.68 -12.27
CA SER A 473 -3.50 23.07 -12.80
C SER A 473 -3.13 24.12 -11.75
N GLU A 474 -3.48 23.93 -10.46
CA GLU A 474 -3.02 24.78 -9.37
C GLU A 474 -1.49 24.71 -9.26
N MET A 475 -0.93 23.47 -9.21
CA MET A 475 0.51 23.28 -9.11
C MET A 475 1.26 23.96 -10.25
N VAL A 476 0.74 23.84 -11.47
CA VAL A 476 1.33 24.49 -12.65
C VAL A 476 1.20 26.01 -12.55
N ALA A 477 0.04 26.55 -12.20
CA ALA A 477 -0.18 27.99 -12.05
C ALA A 477 0.80 28.63 -11.05
N ASP A 478 1.06 27.94 -9.92
CA ASP A 478 2.01 28.34 -8.89
C ASP A 478 3.48 28.38 -9.40
N MET A 479 3.80 27.58 -10.42
CA MET A 479 5.17 27.47 -10.94
C MET A 479 5.44 28.36 -12.15
N LEU A 480 4.42 28.82 -12.88
CA LEU A 480 4.58 29.51 -14.18
C LEU A 480 5.52 30.70 -14.12
N GLU A 481 5.43 31.57 -13.11
CA GLU A 481 6.32 32.72 -12.96
C GLU A 481 7.77 32.36 -12.62
N TYR A 482 8.00 31.16 -12.06
CA TYR A 482 9.34 30.64 -11.79
C TYR A 482 9.92 29.89 -12.99
N ILE A 483 9.07 29.36 -13.87
CA ILE A 483 9.50 28.75 -15.15
C ILE A 483 9.89 29.85 -16.14
N VAL A 484 9.03 30.85 -16.31
CA VAL A 484 9.24 32.00 -17.18
C VAL A 484 8.94 33.28 -16.40
N PRO A 485 9.95 34.02 -15.95
CA PRO A 485 9.73 35.30 -15.28
C PRO A 485 8.93 36.28 -16.16
N ASP A 486 7.99 36.97 -15.54
CA ASP A 486 7.08 37.93 -16.19
C ASP A 486 6.26 37.36 -17.37
N ILE A 487 5.95 36.06 -17.33
CA ILE A 487 5.18 35.38 -18.38
C ILE A 487 3.85 36.11 -18.66
N ASN A 488 3.64 36.45 -19.93
CA ASN A 488 2.36 37.00 -20.38
C ASN A 488 1.43 35.86 -20.81
N ILE A 489 0.62 35.36 -19.87
CA ILE A 489 -0.31 34.25 -20.13
C ILE A 489 -1.52 34.82 -20.89
N PRO A 490 -1.84 34.31 -22.09
CA PRO A 490 -3.04 34.71 -22.81
C PRO A 490 -4.28 34.14 -22.12
N ARG A 491 -5.39 34.89 -22.28
CA ARG A 491 -6.67 34.53 -21.66
C ARG A 491 -7.09 33.05 -21.86
N PRO A 492 -7.00 32.44 -23.06
CA PRO A 492 -7.39 31.04 -23.23
C PRO A 492 -6.59 30.06 -22.37
N VAL A 493 -5.28 30.29 -22.21
CA VAL A 493 -4.41 29.46 -21.36
C VAL A 493 -4.75 29.66 -19.88
N ALA A 494 -4.99 30.90 -19.46
CA ALA A 494 -5.42 31.17 -18.09
C ALA A 494 -6.81 30.55 -17.79
N GLU A 495 -7.73 30.56 -18.76
CA GLU A 495 -9.02 29.89 -18.63
C GLU A 495 -8.91 28.38 -18.60
N ALA A 496 -7.97 27.78 -19.32
CA ALA A 496 -7.71 26.33 -19.28
C ALA A 496 -7.23 25.88 -17.90
N LEU A 497 -6.24 26.57 -17.33
CA LEU A 497 -5.77 26.30 -15.96
C LEU A 497 -6.88 26.49 -14.93
N LEU A 498 -7.66 27.56 -15.06
CA LEU A 498 -8.78 27.84 -14.15
C LEU A 498 -9.89 26.77 -14.28
N ALA A 499 -10.11 26.22 -15.48
CA ALA A 499 -11.06 25.12 -15.69
C ALA A 499 -10.64 23.86 -14.93
N GLY A 500 -9.36 23.49 -14.95
CA GLY A 500 -8.83 22.39 -14.16
C GLY A 500 -9.05 22.59 -12.67
N ILE A 501 -8.66 23.75 -12.13
CA ILE A 501 -8.89 24.09 -10.72
C ILE A 501 -10.39 24.00 -10.37
N MET A 502 -11.27 24.53 -11.21
CA MET A 502 -12.71 24.50 -10.96
C MET A 502 -13.31 23.10 -11.05
N LEU A 503 -12.77 22.20 -11.87
CA LEU A 503 -13.22 20.81 -11.94
C LEU A 503 -12.95 20.10 -10.62
N ASP A 504 -11.70 20.06 -10.18
CA ASP A 504 -11.27 19.30 -9.02
C ASP A 504 -11.76 19.85 -7.68
N THR A 505 -11.96 21.15 -7.63
CA THR A 505 -12.54 21.83 -6.45
C THR A 505 -14.06 21.90 -6.46
N LYS A 506 -14.73 21.33 -7.47
CA LYS A 506 -16.18 21.52 -7.68
C LYS A 506 -16.60 22.98 -7.55
N CYS A 507 -15.94 23.82 -8.33
CA CYS A 507 -16.12 25.29 -8.29
C CYS A 507 -15.81 25.88 -6.90
N PHE A 508 -14.68 25.51 -6.31
CA PHE A 508 -14.15 25.99 -5.01
C PHE A 508 -14.96 25.55 -3.78
N VAL A 509 -15.76 24.47 -3.89
CA VAL A 509 -16.54 23.92 -2.78
C VAL A 509 -15.74 22.90 -1.96
N ILE A 510 -14.95 22.06 -2.61
CA ILE A 510 -14.16 21.02 -1.95
C ILE A 510 -12.67 21.20 -2.24
N ARG A 511 -11.80 20.79 -1.31
CA ARG A 511 -10.33 20.83 -1.44
C ARG A 511 -9.75 22.19 -1.85
N ALA A 512 -10.53 23.29 -1.74
CA ALA A 512 -10.08 24.63 -2.07
C ALA A 512 -9.47 25.29 -0.85
N GLY A 513 -8.15 25.40 -0.84
CA GLY A 513 -7.40 26.09 0.20
C GLY A 513 -6.97 27.51 -0.20
N VAL A 514 -6.15 28.15 0.64
CA VAL A 514 -5.65 29.51 0.38
C VAL A 514 -4.89 29.57 -0.95
N ARG A 515 -4.03 28.58 -1.21
CA ARG A 515 -3.25 28.49 -2.47
C ARG A 515 -4.15 28.41 -3.71
N THR A 516 -5.23 27.63 -3.61
CA THR A 516 -6.21 27.51 -4.69
C THR A 516 -6.80 28.86 -5.07
N PHE A 517 -7.16 29.68 -4.05
CA PHE A 517 -7.66 31.02 -4.28
C PHE A 517 -6.58 32.01 -4.77
N GLU A 518 -5.32 31.85 -4.30
CA GLU A 518 -4.18 32.61 -4.82
C GLU A 518 -3.93 32.31 -6.31
N ALA A 519 -3.92 31.03 -6.70
CA ALA A 519 -3.79 30.61 -8.10
C ALA A 519 -4.96 31.11 -8.95
N ALA A 520 -6.20 30.99 -8.46
CA ALA A 520 -7.37 31.53 -9.15
C ALA A 520 -7.33 33.05 -9.31
N ALA A 521 -6.89 33.78 -8.28
CA ALA A 521 -6.72 35.25 -8.33
C ALA A 521 -5.62 35.63 -9.34
N TYR A 522 -4.50 34.90 -9.37
CA TYR A 522 -3.45 35.07 -10.36
C TYR A 522 -3.97 34.89 -11.79
N LEU A 523 -4.66 33.79 -12.07
CA LEU A 523 -5.23 33.50 -13.39
C LEU A 523 -6.31 34.54 -13.78
N LYS A 524 -7.12 34.98 -12.82
CA LYS A 524 -8.07 36.07 -13.04
C LYS A 524 -7.37 37.39 -13.40
N GLY A 525 -6.25 37.68 -12.75
CA GLY A 525 -5.38 38.82 -13.09
C GLY A 525 -4.78 38.72 -14.51
N LYS A 526 -4.57 37.50 -15.03
CA LYS A 526 -4.15 37.25 -16.44
C LYS A 526 -5.33 37.26 -17.41
N GLY A 527 -6.54 37.62 -16.99
CA GLY A 527 -7.72 37.83 -17.83
C GLY A 527 -8.68 36.68 -17.95
N ALA A 528 -8.50 35.58 -17.18
CA ALA A 528 -9.44 34.46 -17.18
C ALA A 528 -10.87 34.95 -16.79
N ASP A 529 -11.88 34.49 -17.54
CA ASP A 529 -13.27 34.79 -17.28
C ASP A 529 -14.02 33.58 -16.71
N LEU A 530 -14.44 33.70 -15.44
CA LEU A 530 -15.16 32.65 -14.72
C LEU A 530 -16.47 32.23 -15.42
N VAL A 531 -17.16 33.15 -16.09
CA VAL A 531 -18.40 32.83 -16.82
C VAL A 531 -18.07 31.99 -18.04
N SER A 532 -17.02 32.33 -18.77
CA SER A 532 -16.53 31.56 -19.91
C SER A 532 -16.11 30.15 -19.48
N VAL A 533 -15.35 30.04 -18.40
CA VAL A 533 -14.95 28.74 -17.83
C VAL A 533 -16.18 27.94 -17.36
N LYS A 534 -17.13 28.58 -16.66
CA LYS A 534 -18.34 27.89 -16.18
C LYS A 534 -19.18 27.31 -17.33
N ARG A 535 -19.17 27.95 -18.50
CA ARG A 535 -19.87 27.43 -19.70
C ARG A 535 -19.27 26.12 -20.23
N LEU A 536 -17.98 25.85 -20.00
CA LEU A 536 -17.35 24.58 -20.38
C LEU A 536 -17.95 23.37 -19.64
N PHE A 537 -18.50 23.60 -18.45
CA PHE A 537 -19.18 22.59 -17.63
C PHE A 537 -20.68 22.44 -17.96
N SER A 538 -21.16 23.12 -19.01
CA SER A 538 -22.57 23.07 -19.36
C SER A 538 -22.90 21.76 -20.07
N ASN A 539 -23.94 21.09 -19.62
CA ASN A 539 -24.48 19.88 -20.26
C ASN A 539 -25.51 20.23 -21.33
N SER A 540 -25.75 19.33 -22.28
CA SER A 540 -26.87 19.43 -23.18
C SER A 540 -28.20 19.39 -22.42
N MET A 541 -29.27 19.92 -23.04
CA MET A 541 -30.60 19.90 -22.44
C MET A 541 -31.06 18.45 -22.16
N ASP A 542 -30.69 17.51 -23.02
CA ASP A 542 -31.07 16.09 -22.89
C ASP A 542 -30.35 15.43 -21.70
N VAL A 543 -29.05 15.63 -21.57
CA VAL A 543 -28.28 15.16 -20.39
C VAL A 543 -28.84 15.78 -19.11
N SER A 544 -29.18 17.08 -19.15
CA SER A 544 -29.78 17.78 -17.99
C SER A 544 -31.15 17.20 -17.62
N ARG A 545 -31.99 16.86 -18.59
CA ARG A 545 -33.29 16.20 -18.34
C ARG A 545 -33.11 14.83 -17.71
N LEU A 546 -32.21 14.03 -18.26
CA LEU A 546 -31.94 12.67 -17.76
C LEU A 546 -31.34 12.70 -16.34
N ARG A 547 -30.42 13.63 -16.08
CA ARG A 547 -29.87 13.85 -14.73
C ARG A 547 -30.98 14.22 -13.74
N ASN A 548 -31.84 15.20 -14.10
CA ASN A 548 -32.93 15.63 -13.23
C ASN A 548 -33.94 14.51 -12.97
N ARG A 549 -34.19 13.61 -13.96
CA ARG A 549 -34.99 12.41 -13.78
C ARG A 549 -34.36 11.47 -12.74
N ALA A 550 -33.05 11.24 -12.83
CA ALA A 550 -32.31 10.43 -11.85
C ALA A 550 -32.38 11.05 -10.45
N VAL A 551 -32.20 12.38 -10.33
CA VAL A 551 -32.30 13.09 -9.05
C VAL A 551 -33.72 12.99 -8.46
N SER A 552 -34.75 13.20 -9.28
CA SER A 552 -36.17 13.16 -8.85
C SER A 552 -36.64 11.78 -8.41
N SER A 553 -35.98 10.70 -8.86
CA SER A 553 -36.30 9.32 -8.47
C SER A 553 -35.59 8.89 -7.17
N ALA A 554 -34.83 9.77 -6.55
CA ALA A 554 -34.08 9.42 -5.34
C ALA A 554 -34.98 9.25 -4.13
N GLU A 555 -34.69 8.24 -3.34
CA GLU A 555 -35.32 7.93 -2.06
C GLU A 555 -34.36 8.28 -0.90
N SER A 556 -34.90 8.85 0.16
CA SER A 556 -34.13 9.07 1.39
C SER A 556 -34.05 7.77 2.20
N PHE A 557 -32.85 7.39 2.58
CA PHE A 557 -32.62 6.23 3.43
C PHE A 557 -31.52 6.57 4.44
N ASP A 558 -31.93 6.75 5.69
CA ASP A 558 -31.03 6.94 6.83
C ASP A 558 -29.95 8.04 6.61
N GLY A 559 -30.39 9.22 6.16
CA GLY A 559 -29.50 10.36 5.85
C GLY A 559 -28.66 10.19 4.57
N CYS A 560 -28.96 9.16 3.78
CA CYS A 560 -28.42 8.95 2.45
C CYS A 560 -29.53 9.12 1.39
N ALA A 561 -29.15 9.54 0.18
CA ALA A 561 -30.02 9.54 -0.98
C ALA A 561 -29.65 8.36 -1.90
N ILE A 562 -30.62 7.53 -2.25
CA ILE A 562 -30.44 6.38 -3.14
C ILE A 562 -31.33 6.58 -4.36
N SER A 563 -30.73 6.60 -5.56
CA SER A 563 -31.45 6.66 -6.83
C SER A 563 -31.11 5.48 -7.71
N ALA A 564 -32.06 5.06 -8.53
CA ALA A 564 -31.84 4.04 -9.56
C ALA A 564 -32.26 4.59 -10.92
N ILE A 565 -31.33 4.58 -11.87
CA ILE A 565 -31.57 5.01 -13.25
C ILE A 565 -32.32 3.89 -13.99
N ASP A 566 -33.46 4.24 -14.58
CA ASP A 566 -34.39 3.36 -15.28
C ASP A 566 -34.39 3.55 -16.81
N PHE A 567 -33.40 4.27 -17.34
CA PHE A 567 -33.25 4.57 -18.76
C PHE A 567 -31.84 4.23 -19.26
N ASP A 568 -31.73 3.97 -20.57
CA ASP A 568 -30.46 3.76 -21.24
C ASP A 568 -29.97 5.08 -21.86
N SER A 569 -28.67 5.33 -21.73
CA SER A 569 -27.98 6.44 -22.35
C SER A 569 -26.50 6.09 -22.56
N PRO A 570 -25.88 6.50 -23.67
CA PRO A 570 -24.43 6.39 -23.82
C PRO A 570 -23.66 7.07 -22.68
N ASP A 571 -24.22 8.16 -22.15
CA ASP A 571 -23.64 8.98 -21.09
C ASP A 571 -24.09 8.58 -19.67
N VAL A 572 -24.71 7.40 -19.50
CA VAL A 572 -25.34 7.00 -18.23
C VAL A 572 -24.37 7.07 -17.05
N ARG A 573 -23.07 6.77 -17.24
CA ARG A 573 -22.04 6.86 -16.20
C ARG A 573 -21.82 8.29 -15.74
N VAL A 574 -21.74 9.22 -16.70
CA VAL A 574 -21.56 10.65 -16.42
C VAL A 574 -22.82 11.21 -15.75
N ILE A 575 -23.99 10.86 -16.25
CA ILE A 575 -25.29 11.26 -15.68
C ILE A 575 -25.40 10.76 -14.23
N ALA A 576 -25.04 9.51 -13.96
CA ALA A 576 -25.10 8.92 -12.63
C ALA A 576 -24.15 9.64 -11.65
N ALA A 577 -22.92 9.95 -12.07
CA ALA A 577 -21.96 10.69 -11.27
C ALA A 577 -22.46 12.10 -10.95
N GLN A 578 -22.96 12.82 -11.98
CA GLN A 578 -23.52 14.18 -11.79
C GLN A 578 -24.80 14.17 -10.94
N ALA A 579 -25.66 13.17 -11.08
CA ALA A 579 -26.85 13.03 -10.26
C ALA A 579 -26.48 12.76 -8.79
N ALA A 580 -25.44 11.94 -8.56
CA ALA A 580 -24.94 11.70 -7.20
C ALA A 580 -24.39 12.99 -6.57
N ASP A 581 -23.65 13.81 -7.33
CA ASP A 581 -23.18 15.11 -6.86
C ASP A 581 -24.34 16.09 -6.56
N GLU A 582 -25.37 16.11 -7.42
CA GLU A 582 -26.54 16.99 -7.24
C GLU A 582 -27.36 16.60 -6.00
N LEU A 583 -27.49 15.31 -5.72
CA LEU A 583 -28.20 14.79 -4.54
C LEU A 583 -27.54 15.21 -3.22
N LEU A 584 -26.27 15.49 -3.18
CA LEU A 584 -25.57 16.02 -2.00
C LEU A 584 -26.00 17.46 -1.65
N ASN A 585 -26.57 18.21 -2.60
CA ASN A 585 -27.09 19.55 -2.34
C ASN A 585 -28.46 19.54 -1.64
N VAL A 586 -29.05 18.35 -1.46
CA VAL A 586 -30.34 18.20 -0.76
C VAL A 586 -30.12 18.23 0.75
N SER A 587 -30.84 19.09 1.44
CA SER A 587 -30.72 19.24 2.90
C SER A 587 -30.96 17.90 3.62
N GLY A 588 -30.05 17.56 4.52
CA GLY A 588 -30.10 16.31 5.31
C GLY A 588 -29.46 15.09 4.62
N VAL A 589 -29.00 15.21 3.37
CA VAL A 589 -28.27 14.15 2.68
C VAL A 589 -26.79 14.29 3.00
N LYS A 590 -26.21 13.25 3.61
CA LYS A 590 -24.79 13.14 3.94
C LYS A 590 -24.00 12.32 2.92
N ALA A 591 -24.67 11.39 2.24
CA ALA A 591 -24.10 10.61 1.14
C ALA A 591 -25.16 10.29 0.10
N SER A 592 -24.75 10.14 -1.14
CA SER A 592 -25.63 9.80 -2.27
C SER A 592 -25.11 8.61 -3.04
N PHE A 593 -26.04 7.78 -3.51
CA PHE A 593 -25.77 6.56 -4.25
C PHE A 593 -26.68 6.51 -5.48
N VAL A 594 -26.09 6.49 -6.67
CA VAL A 594 -26.86 6.40 -7.93
C VAL A 594 -26.49 5.09 -8.63
N MET A 595 -27.50 4.24 -8.81
CA MET A 595 -27.39 2.92 -9.42
C MET A 595 -27.84 2.98 -10.87
N PHE A 596 -27.11 2.30 -11.77
CA PHE A 596 -27.44 2.23 -13.19
C PHE A 596 -26.95 0.91 -13.80
N LYS A 597 -27.62 0.44 -14.85
CA LYS A 597 -27.16 -0.72 -15.64
C LYS A 597 -26.22 -0.25 -16.75
N SER A 598 -25.07 -0.92 -16.89
CA SER A 598 -24.14 -0.75 -18.01
C SER A 598 -23.30 -2.01 -18.16
N ASP A 599 -23.05 -2.44 -19.40
CA ASP A 599 -22.23 -3.61 -19.75
C ASP A 599 -22.65 -4.89 -19.00
N GLY A 600 -23.95 -5.13 -18.88
CA GLY A 600 -24.51 -6.33 -18.25
C GLY A 600 -24.33 -6.40 -16.72
N ALA A 601 -24.01 -5.30 -16.08
CA ALA A 601 -23.84 -5.22 -14.63
C ALA A 601 -24.58 -4.01 -14.05
N VAL A 602 -24.92 -4.06 -12.76
CA VAL A 602 -25.36 -2.89 -12.00
C VAL A 602 -24.13 -2.18 -11.47
N ASN A 603 -24.02 -0.91 -11.81
CA ASN A 603 -22.95 -0.04 -11.32
C ASN A 603 -23.54 0.94 -10.30
N ILE A 604 -22.75 1.32 -9.30
CA ILE A 604 -23.14 2.29 -8.27
C ILE A 604 -22.09 3.40 -8.25
N SER A 605 -22.55 4.65 -8.39
CA SER A 605 -21.73 5.84 -8.15
C SER A 605 -22.09 6.41 -6.80
N ALA A 606 -21.10 6.53 -5.92
CA ALA A 606 -21.26 7.01 -4.54
C ALA A 606 -20.51 8.32 -4.31
N ARG A 607 -21.15 9.25 -3.59
CA ARG A 607 -20.60 10.57 -3.23
C ARG A 607 -20.90 10.94 -1.79
N SER A 608 -20.03 11.76 -1.18
CA SER A 608 -20.19 12.30 0.18
C SER A 608 -19.37 13.59 0.32
N PHE A 609 -19.70 14.43 1.30
CA PHE A 609 -18.82 15.53 1.71
C PHE A 609 -17.82 15.16 2.82
N GLY A 610 -17.71 13.86 3.18
CA GLY A 610 -16.78 13.38 4.20
C GLY A 610 -17.47 12.86 5.49
N ASP A 611 -18.71 13.25 5.76
CA ASP A 611 -19.48 12.77 6.92
C ASP A 611 -19.70 11.24 6.92
N ILE A 612 -19.79 10.66 5.74
CA ILE A 612 -19.90 9.21 5.51
C ILE A 612 -18.78 8.79 4.58
N ASN A 613 -17.99 7.81 5.00
CA ASN A 613 -16.95 7.24 4.14
C ASN A 613 -17.56 6.27 3.13
N VAL A 614 -17.84 6.77 1.92
CA VAL A 614 -18.46 5.95 0.86
C VAL A 614 -17.53 4.89 0.30
N GLN A 615 -16.21 5.04 0.46
CA GLN A 615 -15.24 4.01 0.07
C GLN A 615 -15.50 2.70 0.82
N LEU A 616 -15.61 2.74 2.14
CA LEU A 616 -15.83 1.54 2.97
C LEU A 616 -17.14 0.84 2.62
N ILE A 617 -18.19 1.61 2.27
CA ILE A 617 -19.47 1.05 1.83
C ILE A 617 -19.32 0.36 0.47
N MET A 618 -18.59 0.98 -0.48
CA MET A 618 -18.37 0.37 -1.79
C MET A 618 -17.42 -0.82 -1.74
N GLU A 619 -16.40 -0.81 -0.88
CA GLU A 619 -15.49 -1.95 -0.65
C GLU A 619 -16.25 -3.16 -0.09
N ALA A 620 -17.22 -2.97 0.80
CA ALA A 620 -18.09 -4.05 1.27
C ALA A 620 -18.91 -4.70 0.15
N LEU A 621 -19.11 -4.00 -0.96
CA LEU A 621 -19.77 -4.48 -2.18
C LEU A 621 -18.80 -4.92 -3.28
N GLY A 622 -17.50 -5.03 -2.97
CA GLY A 622 -16.46 -5.41 -3.93
C GLY A 622 -16.02 -4.31 -4.88
N GLY A 623 -16.31 -3.05 -4.54
CA GLY A 623 -15.88 -1.85 -5.25
C GLY A 623 -14.69 -1.17 -4.58
N GLY A 624 -14.54 0.14 -4.81
CA GLY A 624 -13.48 0.94 -4.20
C GLY A 624 -13.60 2.42 -4.56
N GLY A 625 -12.62 3.20 -4.15
CA GLY A 625 -12.58 4.64 -4.41
C GLY A 625 -11.90 5.41 -3.29
N HIS A 626 -12.39 6.60 -3.03
CA HIS A 626 -11.98 7.46 -1.93
C HIS A 626 -13.15 7.71 -0.98
N GLN A 627 -12.86 8.26 0.18
CA GLN A 627 -13.85 8.57 1.20
C GLN A 627 -15.06 9.35 0.66
N THR A 628 -14.83 10.35 -0.18
CA THR A 628 -15.88 11.24 -0.72
C THR A 628 -16.41 10.80 -2.07
N MET A 629 -15.71 9.92 -2.79
CA MET A 629 -16.07 9.42 -4.13
C MET A 629 -15.68 7.96 -4.25
N ALA A 630 -16.65 7.09 -4.50
CA ALA A 630 -16.40 5.67 -4.69
C ALA A 630 -17.38 5.07 -5.70
N ALA A 631 -17.07 3.89 -6.19
CA ALA A 631 -17.93 3.16 -7.10
C ALA A 631 -17.82 1.65 -6.87
N CYS A 632 -18.86 0.90 -7.26
CA CYS A 632 -18.76 -0.54 -7.36
C CYS A 632 -19.47 -1.06 -8.60
N ARG A 633 -19.12 -2.27 -9.02
CA ARG A 633 -19.72 -2.98 -10.14
C ARG A 633 -20.19 -4.35 -9.66
N LEU A 634 -21.51 -4.54 -9.65
CA LEU A 634 -22.16 -5.77 -9.23
C LEU A 634 -22.52 -6.58 -10.48
N LYS A 635 -21.77 -7.67 -10.71
CA LYS A 635 -22.07 -8.62 -11.79
C LYS A 635 -23.20 -9.55 -11.35
N ASP A 636 -24.06 -9.93 -12.27
CA ASP A 636 -25.15 -10.88 -12.05
C ASP A 636 -26.20 -10.43 -11.00
N PHE A 637 -26.30 -9.11 -10.75
CA PHE A 637 -27.30 -8.53 -9.87
C PHE A 637 -28.42 -7.86 -10.69
N GLU A 638 -29.66 -8.07 -10.26
CA GLU A 638 -30.77 -7.22 -10.68
C GLU A 638 -30.80 -5.93 -9.84
N MET A 639 -31.46 -4.88 -10.35
CA MET A 639 -31.48 -3.56 -9.71
C MET A 639 -32.04 -3.60 -8.28
N GLN A 640 -33.04 -4.46 -8.02
CA GLN A 640 -33.63 -4.60 -6.67
C GLN A 640 -32.67 -5.29 -5.69
N ASP A 641 -31.96 -6.32 -6.15
CA ASP A 641 -31.00 -7.05 -5.32
C ASP A 641 -29.80 -6.14 -4.98
N ALA A 642 -29.32 -5.37 -5.96
CA ALA A 642 -28.28 -4.38 -5.77
C ALA A 642 -28.69 -3.29 -4.75
N ARG A 643 -29.97 -2.83 -4.79
CA ARG A 643 -30.51 -1.88 -3.84
C ARG A 643 -30.57 -2.46 -2.43
N SER A 644 -30.96 -3.72 -2.30
CA SER A 644 -31.01 -4.40 -1.00
C SER A 644 -29.63 -4.59 -0.41
N ALA A 645 -28.64 -5.00 -1.24
CA ALA A 645 -27.25 -5.13 -0.85
C ALA A 645 -26.64 -3.78 -0.43
N LEU A 646 -26.94 -2.70 -1.16
CA LEU A 646 -26.48 -1.35 -0.81
C LEU A 646 -27.05 -0.88 0.53
N ARG A 647 -28.34 -1.07 0.78
CA ARG A 647 -28.96 -0.71 2.06
C ARG A 647 -28.33 -1.47 3.22
N ALA A 648 -28.13 -2.77 3.08
CA ALA A 648 -27.45 -3.59 4.09
C ALA A 648 -26.00 -3.10 4.36
N ALA A 649 -25.26 -2.73 3.33
CA ALA A 649 -23.91 -2.20 3.48
C ALA A 649 -23.90 -0.84 4.19
N ILE A 650 -24.89 0.04 3.95
CA ILE A 650 -25.04 1.32 4.65
C ILE A 650 -25.37 1.09 6.13
N GLU A 651 -26.28 0.17 6.44
CA GLU A 651 -26.65 -0.18 7.82
C GLU A 651 -25.47 -0.76 8.60
N ASP A 652 -24.71 -1.69 7.98
CA ASP A 652 -23.54 -2.30 8.60
C ASP A 652 -22.42 -1.26 8.85
N TYR A 653 -22.18 -0.38 7.88
CA TYR A 653 -21.25 0.74 8.05
C TYR A 653 -21.61 1.61 9.23
N LYS A 654 -22.88 2.00 9.37
CA LYS A 654 -23.35 2.84 10.47
C LYS A 654 -23.29 2.14 11.81
N ALA A 655 -23.70 0.85 11.87
CA ALA A 655 -23.60 0.06 13.10
C ALA A 655 -22.14 -0.01 13.62
N LYS A 656 -21.16 -0.07 12.72
CA LYS A 656 -19.74 -0.10 13.08
C LYS A 656 -19.17 1.28 13.47
N ASN A 657 -19.76 2.37 12.99
CA ASN A 657 -19.24 3.74 13.17
C ASN A 657 -20.15 4.62 14.05
N SER A 658 -21.25 4.07 14.60
CA SER A 658 -22.11 4.76 15.58
C SER A 658 -21.54 4.65 17.00
N LYS A 659 -20.31 5.22 17.23
CA LYS A 659 -19.75 5.40 18.58
C LYS A 659 -19.34 6.86 18.78
#